data_c4b4bdc424b02c381301ee83d940df1a
#
_entry.id   c4b4bdc424b02c381301ee83d940df1a
#
_cell.length_a   1.000
_cell.length_b   1.000
_cell.length_c   1.000
_cell.angle_alpha   90.00
_cell.angle_beta   90.00
_cell.angle_gamma   90.00
#
_symmetry.space_group_name_H-M   'P 1'
#
loop_
_entity.id
_entity.type
_entity.pdbx_description
1 polymer ?
#
loop_
_entity_poly.entity_id
_entity_poly.type
_entity_poly.pdbx_seq_one_letter_code
_entity_poly.pdbx_strand_id
1 'polypeptide(L)'
;MTITTREGFVGFGVRTAPGRRGRALRTSSAIGLVLMCAAASGPVLAQDAKKPMQLPPVSVEDKVQQPYMPETAASPKYTAPLRDTPQTITVIPEQVLKDQQLLSLRDILTTVPGITFGAGEGGGGYGDSITLRGYTATSDITVDGLRDSAQYTRSDSFNFEQVEVVNGANSVYAGSGSVGGSINLVTKTPQDATFTNLSAGVGTDNYYRATVDSNQMITDTIGVRMNLMGHMNDVPGRDVEDNKRWAVAPSVTFGMTTPTRFTLSYIHQHDNNIPQYGVPYYRNSFNSGPLADVDPSDYFGYRNLDTQEINLDSISAKIEHDFNETYSVRNFTRWQQVDQLAVVNPPQGTYCTTGGINPSTGAACATPNTYQPSGPRGGLRDATNKILVNQTDLMVKFNTGSFSHNAVVGMVFTHETFHLDTGNVLRNPGGATPNPTLPVMSITNPNSVWAGPVNYVQTATQDGKLDNQAIYAFDTIKIIPELELSLGLRYEHNAGDYTAGTYTAGVFTSQGQLFKNADNLFSYRAGLVYKPVEEGSIYVAYGNSKTPSKSAVNGACTAANCNVRPETGESYEIGVKWNLLENRLSTTAAIFRNERSNYRVTSNDPVLPPDQLDGSSRVDGIALGVSGQITPEWLIFTNYTYLKSKVLQGVSNFCLANPTAAGCFAANTPLAGNPLNQVPKHAASLWTTYQLPRNLQVGYGFTYQGGMYLNNGAPPLRVAPDYIVHKAMLGYKINEQANVQLNVNNLFDKEYYTRIRNNGWATVGDARSFVFTLNYTF
;
A
#
# COMPACT_ATOMS: atom_id res chain seq x y z
N MET A 1 -2.46 -12.02 -51.69
CA MET A 1 -2.41 -11.23 -50.48
C MET A 1 -2.00 -12.19 -49.39
N THR A 2 -0.71 -12.28 -49.11
CA THR A 2 -0.09 -13.37 -48.36
C THR A 2 0.37 -12.78 -47.00
N ILE A 3 -0.24 -13.26 -45.95
CA ILE A 3 0.13 -12.91 -44.56
C ILE A 3 1.28 -13.83 -44.15
N THR A 4 2.45 -13.28 -43.91
CA THR A 4 3.60 -14.02 -43.36
C THR A 4 3.75 -13.65 -41.90
N THR A 5 3.39 -14.55 -41.02
CA THR A 5 3.72 -14.53 -39.58
C THR A 5 5.20 -14.80 -39.41
N ARG A 6 5.94 -13.95 -38.74
CA ARG A 6 7.27 -14.23 -38.20
C ARG A 6 7.19 -14.29 -36.69
N GLU A 7 7.15 -15.52 -36.18
CA GLU A 7 7.51 -15.81 -34.80
C GLU A 7 9.04 -15.77 -34.69
N GLY A 8 9.53 -14.92 -33.81
CA GLY A 8 10.93 -14.86 -33.43
C GLY A 8 11.07 -15.21 -31.95
N PHE A 9 11.14 -16.49 -31.63
CA PHE A 9 11.58 -16.97 -30.33
C PHE A 9 13.08 -16.67 -30.17
N VAL A 10 13.44 -15.75 -29.29
CA VAL A 10 14.80 -15.63 -28.75
C VAL A 10 14.86 -16.47 -27.48
N GLY A 11 15.33 -17.70 -27.62
CA GLY A 11 15.60 -18.58 -26.49
C GLY A 11 16.85 -18.08 -25.73
N PHE A 12 16.66 -17.59 -24.51
CA PHE A 12 17.76 -17.39 -23.58
C PHE A 12 18.21 -18.77 -23.07
N GLY A 13 19.37 -19.22 -23.56
CA GLY A 13 20.04 -20.41 -23.06
C GLY A 13 20.56 -20.16 -21.64
N VAL A 14 19.93 -20.78 -20.67
CA VAL A 14 20.45 -20.85 -19.30
C VAL A 14 21.74 -21.65 -19.31
N ARG A 15 22.88 -21.01 -19.19
CA ARG A 15 24.13 -21.67 -18.86
C ARG A 15 24.15 -22.01 -17.38
N THR A 16 24.02 -23.29 -17.08
CA THR A 16 24.26 -23.85 -15.74
C THR A 16 25.67 -23.59 -15.31
N ALA A 17 25.83 -22.93 -14.18
CA ALA A 17 27.11 -22.77 -13.50
C ALA A 17 27.57 -24.10 -12.88
N PRO A 18 28.87 -24.38 -12.80
CA PRO A 18 29.37 -25.66 -12.30
C PRO A 18 29.22 -25.77 -10.78
N GLY A 19 28.93 -26.99 -10.37
CA GLY A 19 28.51 -27.42 -9.06
C GLY A 19 29.31 -26.90 -7.87
N ARG A 20 28.62 -26.40 -6.88
CA ARG A 20 29.11 -26.26 -5.52
C ARG A 20 28.95 -27.57 -4.76
N ARG A 21 30.08 -28.08 -4.27
CA ARG A 21 30.17 -29.26 -3.39
C ARG A 21 29.28 -29.07 -2.16
N GLY A 22 28.47 -30.10 -1.87
CA GLY A 22 27.56 -30.14 -0.75
C GLY A 22 28.27 -29.96 0.60
N ARG A 23 27.78 -29.03 1.40
CA ARG A 23 27.95 -29.04 2.85
C ARG A 23 26.63 -29.58 3.45
N ALA A 24 26.75 -30.71 4.11
CA ALA A 24 25.65 -31.34 4.82
C ALA A 24 25.10 -30.36 5.89
N LEU A 25 23.87 -29.91 5.69
CA LEU A 25 23.11 -29.24 6.75
C LEU A 25 22.69 -30.30 7.76
N ARG A 26 23.17 -30.16 8.98
CA ARG A 26 22.57 -30.82 10.16
C ARG A 26 21.20 -30.21 10.37
N THR A 27 20.17 -30.91 10.00
CA THR A 27 18.77 -30.61 10.33
C THR A 27 18.60 -30.82 11.83
N SER A 28 18.53 -29.74 12.59
CA SER A 28 18.01 -29.73 13.94
C SER A 28 16.49 -29.81 13.87
N SER A 29 15.97 -30.90 14.35
CA SER A 29 14.55 -31.24 14.42
C SER A 29 13.77 -30.19 15.23
N ALA A 30 12.94 -29.45 14.59
CA ALA A 30 11.86 -28.64 15.19
C ALA A 30 10.53 -28.96 14.47
N ILE A 31 10.25 -30.27 14.32
CA ILE A 31 8.94 -30.80 13.94
C ILE A 31 8.53 -31.74 15.04
N GLY A 32 7.91 -31.21 16.06
CA GLY A 32 7.49 -31.98 17.22
C GLY A 32 6.62 -31.22 18.18
N LEU A 33 5.53 -30.59 17.71
CA LEU A 33 4.45 -30.12 18.60
C LEU A 33 3.12 -29.85 17.86
N VAL A 34 2.65 -30.75 17.00
CA VAL A 34 1.30 -30.67 16.40
C VAL A 34 0.64 -32.06 16.31
N LEU A 35 0.94 -32.96 17.21
CA LEU A 35 0.20 -34.24 17.26
C LEU A 35 0.11 -34.72 18.72
N MET A 36 -0.72 -34.08 19.54
CA MET A 36 -1.22 -34.65 20.80
C MET A 36 -2.50 -33.92 21.23
N CYS A 37 -3.61 -34.21 20.58
CA CYS A 37 -4.98 -34.05 21.10
C CYS A 37 -5.93 -34.96 20.34
N ALA A 38 -5.68 -36.25 20.39
CA ALA A 38 -6.64 -37.28 19.98
C ALA A 38 -6.38 -38.55 20.79
N ALA A 39 -6.92 -38.62 21.97
CA ALA A 39 -7.31 -39.86 22.66
C ALA A 39 -7.76 -39.56 24.09
N ALA A 40 -9.03 -39.24 24.28
CA ALA A 40 -9.75 -39.47 25.52
C ALA A 40 -11.25 -39.57 25.23
N SER A 41 -11.67 -40.64 24.58
CA SER A 41 -13.08 -41.04 24.55
C SER A 41 -13.33 -42.05 25.64
N GLY A 42 -13.78 -41.56 26.79
CA GLY A 42 -14.39 -42.39 27.85
C GLY A 42 -15.93 -42.40 27.62
N PRO A 43 -16.63 -43.52 27.92
CA PRO A 43 -18.07 -43.63 27.69
C PRO A 43 -18.85 -42.80 28.70
N VAL A 44 -19.64 -41.85 28.22
CA VAL A 44 -20.62 -41.11 29.00
C VAL A 44 -21.92 -41.91 29.01
N LEU A 45 -22.30 -42.31 30.23
CA LEU A 45 -23.59 -42.94 30.53
C LEU A 45 -24.73 -41.97 30.21
N ALA A 46 -25.73 -42.46 29.49
CA ALA A 46 -26.96 -41.75 29.15
C ALA A 46 -27.72 -41.36 30.42
N GLN A 47 -28.06 -40.12 30.59
CA GLN A 47 -29.02 -39.63 31.56
C GLN A 47 -30.15 -38.86 30.83
N ASP A 48 -31.34 -39.19 31.23
CA ASP A 48 -32.69 -38.85 30.82
C ASP A 48 -32.94 -37.60 29.98
N ALA A 49 -33.67 -37.77 28.89
CA ALA A 49 -34.23 -36.79 28.01
C ALA A 49 -35.21 -35.83 28.73
N LYS A 50 -34.79 -34.60 28.96
CA LYS A 50 -35.73 -33.49 29.19
C LYS A 50 -36.25 -33.00 27.86
N LYS A 51 -37.59 -32.74 27.81
CA LYS A 51 -38.30 -32.20 26.64
C LYS A 51 -37.59 -31.05 25.98
N PRO A 52 -37.58 -30.95 24.64
CA PRO A 52 -36.96 -29.84 23.94
C PRO A 52 -37.71 -28.54 24.27
N MET A 53 -37.00 -27.58 24.83
CA MET A 53 -37.45 -26.22 24.96
C MET A 53 -37.43 -25.62 23.54
N GLN A 54 -38.61 -25.32 22.99
CA GLN A 54 -38.70 -24.55 21.76
C GLN A 54 -38.17 -23.14 22.04
N LEU A 55 -36.96 -22.88 21.57
CA LEU A 55 -36.41 -21.52 21.47
C LEU A 55 -37.26 -20.74 20.45
N PRO A 56 -37.57 -19.45 20.69
CA PRO A 56 -38.21 -18.63 19.67
C PRO A 56 -37.33 -18.64 18.41
N PRO A 57 -37.98 -18.59 17.22
CA PRO A 57 -37.20 -18.53 15.99
C PRO A 57 -36.29 -17.31 16.04
N VAL A 58 -34.99 -17.56 15.98
CA VAL A 58 -34.02 -16.49 15.67
C VAL A 58 -34.38 -16.04 14.27
N SER A 59 -35.01 -14.90 14.15
CA SER A 59 -35.12 -14.23 12.87
C SER A 59 -33.70 -13.80 12.52
N VAL A 60 -33.06 -14.55 11.65
CA VAL A 60 -31.92 -14.05 10.88
C VAL A 60 -32.58 -12.99 9.97
N GLU A 61 -32.64 -11.75 10.43
CA GLU A 61 -32.79 -10.65 9.50
C GLU A 61 -31.54 -10.70 8.62
N ASP A 62 -31.73 -11.08 7.36
CA ASP A 62 -30.77 -10.89 6.30
C ASP A 62 -30.42 -9.40 6.28
N LYS A 63 -29.36 -9.00 6.98
CA LYS A 63 -28.87 -7.63 6.91
C LYS A 63 -28.31 -7.46 5.51
N VAL A 64 -29.12 -6.92 4.62
CA VAL A 64 -28.70 -6.48 3.30
C VAL A 64 -27.51 -5.55 3.51
N GLN A 65 -26.32 -6.02 3.17
CA GLN A 65 -25.11 -5.18 3.24
C GLN A 65 -25.35 -3.92 2.42
N GLN A 66 -25.25 -2.76 3.07
CA GLN A 66 -25.44 -1.47 2.40
C GLN A 66 -24.28 -1.24 1.43
N PRO A 67 -24.53 -1.01 0.12
CA PRO A 67 -23.48 -1.11 -0.92
C PRO A 67 -22.24 -0.24 -0.71
N TYR A 68 -22.35 0.91 -0.08
CA TYR A 68 -21.21 1.84 0.13
C TYR A 68 -20.90 2.06 1.62
N MET A 69 -21.50 1.31 2.52
CA MET A 69 -21.41 1.55 3.97
C MET A 69 -21.12 0.26 4.75
N PRO A 70 -19.88 -0.23 4.77
CA PRO A 70 -19.49 -1.31 5.67
C PRO A 70 -19.72 -0.94 7.14
N GLU A 71 -20.23 -1.85 7.95
CA GLU A 71 -20.50 -1.62 9.37
C GLU A 71 -19.31 -1.92 10.27
N THR A 72 -18.41 -2.82 9.85
CA THR A 72 -17.29 -3.32 10.66
C THR A 72 -15.98 -3.32 9.88
N ALA A 73 -14.87 -3.20 10.60
CA ALA A 73 -13.56 -3.52 10.06
C ALA A 73 -13.35 -5.05 10.03
N ALA A 74 -12.56 -5.54 9.09
CA ALA A 74 -12.34 -6.97 8.89
C ALA A 74 -11.51 -7.65 10.00
N SER A 75 -10.65 -6.89 10.68
CA SER A 75 -9.80 -7.45 11.74
C SER A 75 -10.58 -7.59 13.06
N PRO A 76 -10.54 -8.76 13.74
CA PRO A 76 -11.19 -8.95 15.04
C PRO A 76 -10.62 -8.09 16.16
N LYS A 77 -9.45 -7.46 15.95
CA LYS A 77 -8.87 -6.50 16.88
C LYS A 77 -9.74 -5.24 17.07
N TYR A 78 -10.63 -4.95 16.09
CA TYR A 78 -11.66 -3.92 16.24
C TYR A 78 -12.91 -4.54 16.88
N THR A 79 -13.03 -4.35 18.19
CA THR A 79 -14.02 -5.00 19.04
C THR A 79 -15.38 -4.28 19.07
N ALA A 80 -15.53 -3.21 18.28
CA ALA A 80 -16.74 -2.43 18.13
C ALA A 80 -17.04 -2.14 16.65
N PRO A 81 -18.29 -1.87 16.26
CA PRO A 81 -18.63 -1.38 14.92
C PRO A 81 -17.87 -0.11 14.56
N LEU A 82 -17.71 0.18 13.25
CA LEU A 82 -16.97 1.36 12.78
C LEU A 82 -17.51 2.67 13.36
N ARG A 83 -18.84 2.78 13.54
CA ARG A 83 -19.49 3.93 14.17
C ARG A 83 -18.99 4.15 15.61
N ASP A 84 -18.82 3.08 16.38
CA ASP A 84 -18.48 3.12 17.80
C ASP A 84 -16.95 2.95 18.03
N THR A 85 -16.16 2.79 16.95
CA THR A 85 -14.69 2.73 17.02
C THR A 85 -14.10 4.15 17.11
N PRO A 86 -13.35 4.49 18.17
CA PRO A 86 -12.82 5.85 18.39
C PRO A 86 -11.59 6.13 17.52
N GLN A 87 -11.73 6.06 16.20
CA GLN A 87 -10.69 6.29 15.21
C GLN A 87 -11.28 6.58 13.84
N THR A 88 -10.66 7.46 13.07
CA THR A 88 -11.01 7.65 11.66
C THR A 88 -10.54 6.45 10.85
N ILE A 89 -11.49 5.66 10.36
CA ILE A 89 -11.27 4.52 9.44
C ILE A 89 -12.11 4.76 8.20
N THR A 90 -11.46 4.75 7.03
CA THR A 90 -12.15 4.81 5.73
C THR A 90 -12.13 3.40 5.14
N VAL A 91 -13.30 2.84 4.89
CA VAL A 91 -13.45 1.53 4.24
C VAL A 91 -13.95 1.76 2.82
N ILE A 92 -13.23 1.22 1.84
CA ILE A 92 -13.56 1.28 0.43
C ILE A 92 -14.03 -0.12 0.02
N PRO A 93 -15.34 -0.38 -0.09
CA PRO A 93 -15.87 -1.70 -0.41
C PRO A 93 -15.74 -2.03 -1.90
N GLU A 94 -15.82 -3.31 -2.24
CA GLU A 94 -15.69 -3.83 -3.61
C GLU A 94 -16.60 -3.09 -4.61
N GLN A 95 -17.83 -2.72 -4.20
CA GLN A 95 -18.75 -2.01 -5.11
C GLN A 95 -18.19 -0.65 -5.56
N VAL A 96 -17.54 0.10 -4.66
CA VAL A 96 -16.87 1.37 -5.01
C VAL A 96 -15.70 1.12 -5.96
N LEU A 97 -14.94 0.01 -5.75
CA LEU A 97 -13.85 -0.39 -6.63
C LEU A 97 -14.35 -0.69 -8.05
N LYS A 98 -15.44 -1.44 -8.17
CA LYS A 98 -16.07 -1.81 -9.45
C LYS A 98 -16.68 -0.61 -10.17
N ASP A 99 -17.46 0.21 -9.48
CA ASP A 99 -18.16 1.35 -10.08
C ASP A 99 -17.18 2.39 -10.66
N GLN A 100 -16.06 2.62 -9.98
CA GLN A 100 -15.03 3.56 -10.42
C GLN A 100 -13.92 2.92 -11.26
N GLN A 101 -13.90 1.58 -11.42
CA GLN A 101 -12.81 0.82 -12.04
C GLN A 101 -11.44 1.14 -11.41
N LEU A 102 -11.36 1.03 -10.08
CA LEU A 102 -10.12 1.22 -9.33
C LEU A 102 -9.33 -0.09 -9.34
N LEU A 103 -8.37 -0.21 -10.24
CA LEU A 103 -7.68 -1.47 -10.49
C LEU A 103 -6.48 -1.69 -9.56
N SER A 104 -5.66 -0.68 -9.32
CA SER A 104 -4.46 -0.78 -8.47
C SER A 104 -4.71 -0.23 -7.07
N LEU A 105 -3.86 -0.62 -6.10
CA LEU A 105 -3.90 -0.02 -4.76
C LEU A 105 -3.73 1.51 -4.83
N ARG A 106 -2.90 2.00 -5.73
CA ARG A 106 -2.72 3.44 -5.95
C ARG A 106 -4.03 4.11 -6.39
N ASP A 107 -4.74 3.55 -7.37
CA ASP A 107 -6.03 4.09 -7.83
C ASP A 107 -7.04 4.15 -6.68
N ILE A 108 -7.11 3.09 -5.87
CA ILE A 108 -7.98 3.02 -4.69
C ILE A 108 -7.64 4.14 -3.70
N LEU A 109 -6.36 4.29 -3.37
CA LEU A 109 -5.91 5.26 -2.38
C LEU A 109 -6.03 6.72 -2.86
N THR A 110 -6.13 7.00 -4.16
CA THR A 110 -6.44 8.34 -4.66
C THR A 110 -7.84 8.82 -4.24
N THR A 111 -8.73 7.88 -3.88
CA THR A 111 -10.07 8.20 -3.36
C THR A 111 -10.07 8.55 -1.86
N VAL A 112 -8.92 8.45 -1.19
CA VAL A 112 -8.75 8.77 0.23
C VAL A 112 -7.90 10.03 0.38
N PRO A 113 -8.49 11.20 0.64
CA PRO A 113 -7.77 12.46 0.80
C PRO A 113 -6.76 12.42 1.94
N GLY A 114 -5.60 13.04 1.72
CA GLY A 114 -4.49 13.06 2.68
C GLY A 114 -3.46 11.95 2.43
N ILE A 115 -3.67 11.13 1.40
CA ILE A 115 -2.67 10.21 0.87
C ILE A 115 -2.00 10.85 -0.36
N THR A 116 -0.67 10.73 -0.43
CA THR A 116 0.14 11.13 -1.58
C THR A 116 1.15 10.04 -1.91
N PHE A 117 1.69 10.09 -3.12
CA PHE A 117 2.63 9.09 -3.61
C PHE A 117 3.98 9.72 -3.93
N GLY A 118 5.06 9.06 -3.51
CA GLY A 118 6.41 9.47 -3.87
C GLY A 118 6.75 9.12 -5.32
N ALA A 119 7.61 9.93 -5.95
CA ALA A 119 8.32 9.50 -7.15
C ALA A 119 9.30 8.40 -6.76
N GLY A 120 9.20 7.22 -7.37
CA GLY A 120 10.08 6.09 -7.06
C GLY A 120 11.54 6.49 -7.13
N GLU A 121 12.28 6.26 -6.06
CA GLU A 121 13.72 6.43 -5.99
C GLU A 121 14.41 5.16 -6.47
N GLY A 122 15.61 5.32 -7.02
CA GLY A 122 16.46 4.19 -7.41
C GLY A 122 15.95 3.37 -8.58
N GLY A 123 15.10 3.94 -9.36
CA GLY A 123 14.74 3.41 -10.66
C GLY A 123 13.75 2.26 -10.60
N GLY A 124 12.52 2.52 -10.71
CA GLY A 124 11.53 1.51 -11.02
C GLY A 124 10.53 1.23 -9.94
N GLY A 125 10.20 2.23 -9.17
CA GLY A 125 9.13 2.07 -8.22
C GLY A 125 9.45 1.03 -7.15
N TYR A 126 9.94 1.49 -6.06
CA TYR A 126 9.95 0.71 -4.85
C TYR A 126 8.55 0.70 -4.28
N GLY A 127 7.75 -0.26 -4.69
CA GLY A 127 6.42 -0.44 -4.22
C GLY A 127 5.52 0.78 -4.49
N ASP A 128 4.51 0.90 -3.68
CA ASP A 128 3.48 1.93 -3.84
C ASP A 128 3.91 3.33 -3.37
N SER A 129 5.01 3.44 -2.60
CA SER A 129 5.60 4.69 -2.09
C SER A 129 4.55 5.65 -1.48
N ILE A 130 3.84 5.17 -0.46
CA ILE A 130 2.67 5.83 0.13
C ILE A 130 3.09 6.77 1.26
N THR A 131 2.52 7.97 1.27
CA THR A 131 2.53 8.92 2.39
C THR A 131 1.10 9.13 2.88
N LEU A 132 0.84 8.86 4.15
CA LEU A 132 -0.47 9.00 4.78
C LEU A 132 -0.40 10.09 5.86
N ARG A 133 -1.27 11.11 5.76
CA ARG A 133 -1.29 12.28 6.65
C ARG A 133 0.10 12.89 6.89
N GLY A 134 0.95 12.92 5.85
CA GLY A 134 2.28 13.53 5.89
C GLY A 134 3.42 12.63 6.37
N TYR A 135 3.16 11.38 6.70
CA TYR A 135 4.16 10.39 7.13
C TYR A 135 4.19 9.18 6.21
N THR A 136 5.38 8.61 6.01
CA THR A 136 5.52 7.42 5.17
C THR A 136 4.74 6.24 5.74
N ALA A 137 4.03 5.52 4.89
CA ALA A 137 3.24 4.33 5.22
C ALA A 137 3.51 3.18 4.23
N THR A 138 4.62 3.24 3.49
CA THR A 138 4.97 2.27 2.45
C THR A 138 5.11 0.83 2.98
N SER A 139 5.56 0.67 4.22
CA SER A 139 5.68 -0.63 4.91
C SER A 139 4.58 -0.89 5.93
N ASP A 140 3.59 0.00 6.04
CA ASP A 140 2.50 -0.09 7.00
C ASP A 140 1.22 -0.67 6.36
N ILE A 141 1.44 -1.70 5.53
CA ILE A 141 0.38 -2.43 4.84
C ILE A 141 0.17 -3.77 5.54
N THR A 142 -1.08 -4.15 5.69
CA THR A 142 -1.50 -5.48 6.13
C THR A 142 -2.41 -6.12 5.07
N VAL A 143 -2.39 -7.44 4.98
CA VAL A 143 -3.35 -8.22 4.21
C VAL A 143 -4.09 -9.12 5.20
N ASP A 144 -5.41 -8.98 5.27
CA ASP A 144 -6.29 -9.67 6.24
C ASP A 144 -5.85 -9.47 7.70
N GLY A 145 -5.30 -8.28 8.00
CA GLY A 145 -4.77 -7.92 9.32
C GLY A 145 -3.38 -8.45 9.65
N LEU A 146 -2.73 -9.20 8.75
CA LEU A 146 -1.35 -9.65 8.87
C LEU A 146 -0.39 -8.73 8.12
N ARG A 147 0.76 -8.42 8.72
CA ARG A 147 1.76 -7.53 8.12
C ARG A 147 2.20 -8.00 6.73
N ASP A 148 2.34 -7.06 5.80
CA ASP A 148 2.96 -7.21 4.49
C ASP A 148 3.89 -6.01 4.23
N SER A 149 5.12 -6.11 4.74
CA SER A 149 6.11 -5.04 4.63
C SER A 149 6.89 -5.06 3.32
N ALA A 150 6.67 -6.04 2.45
CA ALA A 150 7.33 -6.15 1.16
C ALA A 150 7.02 -4.93 0.29
N GLN A 151 8.08 -4.35 -0.30
CA GLN A 151 7.95 -3.18 -1.17
C GLN A 151 7.81 -3.63 -2.62
N TYR A 152 6.59 -3.84 -3.06
CA TYR A 152 6.21 -4.10 -4.46
C TYR A 152 4.96 -3.28 -4.80
N THR A 153 4.71 -3.09 -6.08
CA THR A 153 3.49 -2.42 -6.54
C THR A 153 2.32 -3.41 -6.51
N ARG A 154 1.27 -3.07 -5.75
CA ARG A 154 0.02 -3.84 -5.70
C ARG A 154 -0.87 -3.37 -6.84
N SER A 155 -0.67 -4.01 -7.98
CA SER A 155 -1.15 -3.57 -9.28
C SER A 155 -2.59 -3.94 -9.56
N ASP A 156 -3.22 -4.86 -8.79
CA ASP A 156 -4.58 -5.30 -9.07
C ASP A 156 -5.43 -5.55 -7.82
N SER A 157 -6.71 -5.19 -7.92
CA SER A 157 -7.73 -5.31 -6.88
C SER A 157 -8.68 -6.50 -7.06
N PHE A 158 -8.46 -7.39 -8.05
CA PHE A 158 -9.40 -8.45 -8.44
C PHE A 158 -9.80 -9.37 -7.27
N ASN A 159 -8.91 -9.57 -6.30
CA ASN A 159 -9.11 -10.41 -5.13
C ASN A 159 -9.38 -9.62 -3.84
N PHE A 160 -9.76 -8.33 -3.92
CA PHE A 160 -10.10 -7.53 -2.75
C PHE A 160 -11.61 -7.46 -2.52
N GLU A 161 -12.04 -7.77 -1.30
CA GLU A 161 -13.39 -7.53 -0.80
C GLU A 161 -13.57 -6.06 -0.39
N GLN A 162 -12.54 -5.50 0.28
CA GLN A 162 -12.47 -4.10 0.67
C GLN A 162 -11.04 -3.67 0.96
N VAL A 163 -10.82 -2.35 0.97
CA VAL A 163 -9.57 -1.74 1.42
C VAL A 163 -9.88 -0.80 2.58
N GLU A 164 -9.15 -0.95 3.68
CA GLU A 164 -9.34 -0.17 4.90
C GLU A 164 -8.16 0.77 5.11
N VAL A 165 -8.40 2.05 5.26
CA VAL A 165 -7.39 3.05 5.61
C VAL A 165 -7.64 3.50 7.04
N VAL A 166 -6.76 3.08 7.93
CA VAL A 166 -6.80 3.38 9.36
C VAL A 166 -5.87 4.55 9.64
N ASN A 167 -6.41 5.67 10.07
CA ASN A 167 -5.69 6.93 10.21
C ASN A 167 -5.12 7.14 11.63
N GLY A 168 -3.97 7.85 11.72
CA GLY A 168 -3.28 8.19 12.97
C GLY A 168 -2.38 7.06 13.48
N ALA A 169 -1.66 7.29 14.58
CA ALA A 169 -0.73 6.33 15.17
C ALA A 169 -1.41 4.98 15.44
N ASN A 170 -0.93 3.91 14.80
CA ASN A 170 -1.64 2.63 14.71
C ASN A 170 -0.77 1.38 15.00
N SER A 171 0.40 1.56 15.63
CA SER A 171 1.27 0.41 15.94
C SER A 171 0.61 -0.64 16.82
N VAL A 172 -0.36 -0.27 17.65
CA VAL A 172 -1.08 -1.21 18.51
C VAL A 172 -1.83 -2.29 17.69
N TYR A 173 -2.39 -1.94 16.54
CA TYR A 173 -3.10 -2.85 15.65
C TYR A 173 -2.19 -3.50 14.59
N ALA A 174 -1.39 -2.66 13.89
CA ALA A 174 -0.62 -3.08 12.71
C ALA A 174 0.82 -3.53 13.03
N GLY A 175 1.32 -3.22 14.23
CA GLY A 175 2.73 -3.43 14.62
C GLY A 175 3.58 -2.18 14.41
N SER A 176 4.88 -2.31 14.66
CA SER A 176 5.85 -1.20 14.63
C SER A 176 5.81 -0.41 13.33
N GLY A 177 5.92 0.92 13.40
CA GLY A 177 5.72 1.88 12.32
C GLY A 177 4.44 2.70 12.50
N SER A 178 3.78 3.07 11.41
CA SER A 178 2.41 3.61 11.39
C SER A 178 2.18 4.92 12.15
N VAL A 179 3.00 5.94 11.90
CA VAL A 179 2.76 7.28 12.49
C VAL A 179 1.54 7.96 11.85
N GLY A 180 1.42 7.90 10.53
CA GLY A 180 0.30 8.47 9.77
C GLY A 180 -0.94 7.59 9.76
N GLY A 181 -0.75 6.28 9.91
CA GLY A 181 -1.79 5.25 9.83
C GLY A 181 -1.30 3.99 9.14
N SER A 182 -2.23 3.07 8.87
CA SER A 182 -1.97 1.81 8.16
C SER A 182 -3.07 1.52 7.13
N ILE A 183 -2.77 0.63 6.19
CA ILE A 183 -3.69 0.20 5.13
C ILE A 183 -3.88 -1.30 5.26
N ASN A 184 -5.12 -1.77 5.29
CA ASN A 184 -5.46 -3.19 5.31
C ASN A 184 -6.18 -3.59 4.01
N LEU A 185 -5.66 -4.59 3.34
CA LEU A 185 -6.23 -5.20 2.15
C LEU A 185 -6.99 -6.45 2.59
N VAL A 186 -8.29 -6.49 2.38
CA VAL A 186 -9.13 -7.62 2.76
C VAL A 186 -9.38 -8.47 1.52
N THR A 187 -8.97 -9.74 1.59
CA THR A 187 -9.08 -10.65 0.45
C THR A 187 -10.41 -11.38 0.42
N LYS A 188 -10.85 -11.76 -0.78
CA LYS A 188 -12.03 -12.56 -1.01
C LYS A 188 -11.84 -13.99 -0.48
N THR A 189 -12.80 -14.48 0.27
CA THR A 189 -12.88 -15.86 0.76
C THR A 189 -14.23 -16.47 0.42
N PRO A 190 -14.40 -17.83 0.50
CA PRO A 190 -15.70 -18.45 0.28
C PRO A 190 -16.78 -17.87 1.18
N GLN A 191 -17.97 -17.68 0.60
CA GLN A 191 -19.19 -17.16 1.25
C GLN A 191 -20.27 -18.23 1.23
N ASP A 192 -21.23 -18.17 2.16
CA ASP A 192 -22.40 -19.05 2.20
C ASP A 192 -23.44 -18.62 1.13
N ALA A 193 -23.03 -18.71 -0.12
CA ALA A 193 -23.81 -18.37 -1.29
C ALA A 193 -23.23 -19.05 -2.54
N THR A 194 -24.03 -19.26 -3.56
CA THR A 194 -23.55 -19.73 -4.88
C THR A 194 -23.79 -18.65 -5.91
N PHE A 195 -22.71 -18.19 -6.53
CA PHE A 195 -22.73 -17.20 -7.62
C PHE A 195 -21.48 -17.33 -8.50
N THR A 196 -21.56 -16.83 -9.70
CA THR A 196 -20.41 -16.61 -10.59
C THR A 196 -20.54 -15.27 -11.29
N ASN A 197 -19.61 -14.36 -11.03
CA ASN A 197 -19.51 -13.07 -11.66
C ASN A 197 -18.42 -13.12 -12.75
N LEU A 198 -18.81 -12.84 -13.98
CA LEU A 198 -17.89 -12.67 -15.11
C LEU A 198 -17.87 -11.20 -15.49
N SER A 199 -16.67 -10.66 -15.72
CA SER A 199 -16.51 -9.30 -16.24
C SER A 199 -15.55 -9.29 -17.41
N ALA A 200 -15.93 -8.64 -18.50
CA ALA A 200 -15.08 -8.44 -19.69
C ALA A 200 -15.11 -6.97 -20.10
N GLY A 201 -13.94 -6.37 -20.19
CA GLY A 201 -13.76 -4.95 -20.51
C GLY A 201 -12.87 -4.73 -21.73
N VAL A 202 -13.23 -3.74 -22.55
CA VAL A 202 -12.43 -3.22 -23.66
C VAL A 202 -12.43 -1.70 -23.61
N GLY A 203 -11.37 -1.07 -24.08
CA GLY A 203 -11.29 0.40 -24.00
C GLY A 203 -10.27 1.00 -24.96
N THR A 204 -10.10 2.31 -24.82
CA THR A 204 -8.99 3.03 -25.47
C THR A 204 -7.66 2.50 -24.91
N ASP A 205 -6.55 2.89 -25.54
CA ASP A 205 -5.20 2.55 -25.09
C ASP A 205 -4.97 1.04 -24.95
N ASN A 206 -5.46 0.28 -25.95
CA ASN A 206 -5.36 -1.16 -26.01
C ASN A 206 -5.80 -1.87 -24.71
N TYR A 207 -6.81 -1.31 -24.04
CA TYR A 207 -7.32 -1.87 -22.79
C TYR A 207 -8.14 -3.14 -23.04
N TYR A 208 -7.70 -4.24 -22.45
CA TYR A 208 -8.42 -5.51 -22.40
C TYR A 208 -8.34 -6.08 -20.98
N ARG A 209 -9.49 -6.44 -20.43
CA ARG A 209 -9.58 -7.05 -19.11
C ARG A 209 -10.66 -8.12 -19.06
N ALA A 210 -10.35 -9.25 -18.40
CA ALA A 210 -11.34 -10.26 -18.06
C ALA A 210 -11.13 -10.72 -16.63
N THR A 211 -12.23 -10.89 -15.88
CA THR A 211 -12.21 -11.43 -14.52
C THR A 211 -13.31 -12.44 -14.31
N VAL A 212 -13.03 -13.44 -13.47
CA VAL A 212 -13.99 -14.43 -12.97
C VAL A 212 -13.94 -14.39 -11.45
N ASP A 213 -15.09 -14.30 -10.80
CA ASP A 213 -15.26 -14.49 -9.35
C ASP A 213 -16.38 -15.49 -9.14
N SER A 214 -16.02 -16.75 -8.93
CA SER A 214 -16.98 -17.85 -8.75
C SER A 214 -16.92 -18.38 -7.34
N ASN A 215 -18.03 -18.30 -6.63
CA ASN A 215 -18.24 -18.85 -5.29
C ASN A 215 -19.26 -19.98 -5.37
N GLN A 216 -18.88 -21.20 -4.96
CA GLN A 216 -19.69 -22.39 -5.07
C GLN A 216 -19.78 -23.09 -3.71
N MET A 217 -20.99 -23.31 -3.23
CA MET A 217 -21.25 -24.23 -2.14
C MET A 217 -21.27 -25.65 -2.67
N ILE A 218 -20.22 -26.43 -2.37
CA ILE A 218 -20.12 -27.84 -2.78
C ILE A 218 -20.99 -28.72 -1.90
N THR A 219 -21.08 -28.38 -0.61
CA THR A 219 -22.00 -28.94 0.38
C THR A 219 -22.43 -27.82 1.32
N ASP A 220 -23.37 -28.07 2.22
CA ASP A 220 -23.79 -27.11 3.25
C ASP A 220 -22.64 -26.60 4.14
N THR A 221 -21.51 -27.29 4.15
CA THR A 221 -20.35 -26.98 5.01
C THR A 221 -19.05 -26.72 4.24
N ILE A 222 -19.04 -26.90 2.92
CA ILE A 222 -17.84 -26.71 2.09
C ILE A 222 -18.14 -25.69 0.99
N GLY A 223 -17.49 -24.55 1.08
CA GLY A 223 -17.49 -23.52 0.04
C GLY A 223 -16.13 -23.42 -0.66
N VAL A 224 -16.18 -23.18 -1.97
CA VAL A 224 -14.98 -22.95 -2.79
C VAL A 224 -15.16 -21.63 -3.54
N ARG A 225 -14.13 -20.78 -3.53
CA ARG A 225 -14.13 -19.55 -4.34
C ARG A 225 -12.92 -19.52 -5.25
N MET A 226 -13.12 -19.15 -6.51
CA MET A 226 -12.08 -19.01 -7.52
C MET A 226 -12.13 -17.62 -8.10
N ASN A 227 -11.06 -16.86 -7.95
CA ASN A 227 -10.88 -15.57 -8.60
C ASN A 227 -9.79 -15.69 -9.68
N LEU A 228 -10.09 -15.22 -10.89
CA LEU A 228 -9.18 -15.20 -12.02
C LEU A 228 -9.16 -13.80 -12.62
N MET A 229 -8.01 -13.39 -13.13
CA MET A 229 -7.85 -12.10 -13.80
C MET A 229 -6.83 -12.19 -14.92
N GLY A 230 -7.15 -11.57 -16.08
CA GLY A 230 -6.22 -11.22 -17.12
C GLY A 230 -6.42 -9.76 -17.52
N HIS A 231 -5.34 -9.01 -17.69
CA HIS A 231 -5.39 -7.59 -18.01
C HIS A 231 -4.20 -7.14 -18.83
N MET A 232 -4.44 -6.27 -19.79
CA MET A 232 -3.42 -5.51 -20.51
C MET A 232 -3.95 -4.15 -20.94
N ASN A 233 -3.08 -3.16 -20.93
CA ASN A 233 -3.34 -1.84 -21.48
C ASN A 233 -2.04 -1.07 -21.73
N ASP A 234 -2.06 -0.16 -22.70
CA ASP A 234 -1.09 0.93 -22.75
C ASP A 234 -1.50 1.98 -21.73
N VAL A 235 -0.54 2.69 -21.13
CA VAL A 235 -0.86 3.76 -20.19
C VAL A 235 -1.48 4.93 -20.93
N PRO A 236 -2.70 5.39 -20.57
CA PRO A 236 -3.38 6.44 -21.30
C PRO A 236 -2.55 7.72 -21.45
N GLY A 237 -2.35 8.16 -22.69
CA GLY A 237 -1.55 9.33 -23.02
C GLY A 237 -0.04 9.12 -22.97
N ARG A 238 0.44 7.86 -23.04
CA ARG A 238 1.86 7.52 -23.10
C ARG A 238 2.16 6.69 -24.35
N ASP A 239 3.31 6.92 -24.98
CA ASP A 239 3.68 6.27 -26.25
C ASP A 239 4.27 4.87 -26.06
N VAL A 240 4.77 4.54 -24.88
CA VAL A 240 5.61 3.35 -24.66
C VAL A 240 5.18 2.51 -23.45
N GLU A 241 4.79 3.17 -22.37
CA GLU A 241 4.49 2.48 -21.11
C GLU A 241 3.25 1.61 -21.21
N ASP A 242 3.39 0.35 -20.86
CA ASP A 242 2.32 -0.66 -20.87
C ASP A 242 2.25 -1.43 -19.54
N ASN A 243 1.10 -2.05 -19.31
CA ASN A 243 0.86 -2.96 -18.20
C ASN A 243 0.28 -4.26 -18.72
N LYS A 244 0.83 -5.38 -18.28
CA LYS A 244 0.33 -6.73 -18.59
C LYS A 244 0.38 -7.56 -17.33
N ARG A 245 -0.74 -8.20 -16.99
CA ARG A 245 -0.81 -9.03 -15.78
C ARG A 245 -1.88 -10.10 -15.85
N TRP A 246 -1.65 -11.17 -15.11
CA TRP A 246 -2.64 -12.20 -14.89
C TRP A 246 -2.51 -12.75 -13.48
N ALA A 247 -3.60 -13.28 -12.94
CA ALA A 247 -3.62 -13.82 -11.59
C ALA A 247 -4.66 -14.91 -11.42
N VAL A 248 -4.39 -15.79 -10.44
CA VAL A 248 -5.32 -16.82 -9.96
C VAL A 248 -5.36 -16.80 -8.43
N ALA A 249 -6.56 -16.90 -7.85
CA ALA A 249 -6.73 -16.92 -6.39
C ALA A 249 -7.83 -17.93 -6.00
N PRO A 250 -7.53 -19.23 -5.91
CA PRO A 250 -8.40 -20.24 -5.36
C PRO A 250 -8.43 -20.19 -3.83
N SER A 251 -9.60 -20.45 -3.26
CA SER A 251 -9.77 -20.65 -1.82
C SER A 251 -10.84 -21.68 -1.52
N VAL A 252 -10.72 -22.37 -0.39
CA VAL A 252 -11.69 -23.34 0.09
C VAL A 252 -11.89 -23.18 1.59
N THR A 253 -13.15 -23.21 2.02
CA THR A 253 -13.51 -23.23 3.44
C THR A 253 -14.26 -24.52 3.76
N PHE A 254 -13.78 -25.23 4.76
CA PHE A 254 -14.45 -26.39 5.36
C PHE A 254 -15.12 -25.97 6.65
N GLY A 255 -16.30 -26.50 6.92
CA GLY A 255 -17.07 -26.22 8.14
C GLY A 255 -17.75 -24.83 8.12
N MET A 256 -18.10 -24.25 6.98
CA MET A 256 -18.64 -22.87 6.85
C MET A 256 -19.78 -22.56 7.80
N THR A 257 -20.72 -23.48 7.95
CA THR A 257 -21.93 -23.32 8.81
C THR A 257 -21.75 -23.98 10.17
N THR A 258 -20.54 -24.38 10.54
CA THR A 258 -20.24 -25.06 11.80
C THR A 258 -19.40 -24.18 12.73
N PRO A 259 -19.34 -24.50 14.03
CA PRO A 259 -18.46 -23.77 14.96
C PRO A 259 -16.98 -23.82 14.60
N THR A 260 -16.51 -24.83 13.84
CA THR A 260 -15.11 -24.95 13.41
C THR A 260 -15.00 -24.73 11.92
N ARG A 261 -14.27 -23.69 11.54
CA ARG A 261 -14.04 -23.32 10.13
C ARG A 261 -12.54 -23.37 9.83
N PHE A 262 -12.20 -24.01 8.71
CA PHE A 262 -10.85 -24.03 8.16
C PHE A 262 -10.85 -23.48 6.75
N THR A 263 -10.16 -22.38 6.53
CA THR A 263 -10.01 -21.74 5.20
C THR A 263 -8.57 -21.87 4.74
N LEU A 264 -8.38 -22.39 3.52
CA LEU A 264 -7.11 -22.43 2.82
C LEU A 264 -7.25 -21.55 1.58
N SER A 265 -6.30 -20.63 1.38
CA SER A 265 -6.28 -19.72 0.22
C SER A 265 -4.89 -19.69 -0.41
N TYR A 266 -4.85 -19.57 -1.71
CA TYR A 266 -3.63 -19.35 -2.48
C TYR A 266 -3.84 -18.18 -3.43
N ILE A 267 -2.81 -17.41 -3.71
CA ILE A 267 -2.79 -16.40 -4.77
C ILE A 267 -1.47 -16.49 -5.52
N HIS A 268 -1.56 -16.49 -6.85
CA HIS A 268 -0.44 -16.21 -7.73
C HIS A 268 -0.80 -15.04 -8.64
N GLN A 269 0.11 -14.07 -8.74
CA GLN A 269 -0.01 -12.95 -9.67
C GLN A 269 1.31 -12.71 -10.37
N HIS A 270 1.25 -12.52 -11.68
CA HIS A 270 2.38 -12.15 -12.51
C HIS A 270 2.11 -10.83 -13.23
N ASP A 271 3.01 -9.88 -13.08
CA ASP A 271 3.03 -8.61 -13.78
C ASP A 271 4.27 -8.50 -14.68
N ASN A 272 4.08 -7.93 -15.85
CA ASN A 272 5.17 -7.54 -16.75
C ASN A 272 4.83 -6.19 -17.37
N ASN A 273 5.48 -5.13 -16.88
CA ASN A 273 5.17 -3.74 -17.20
C ASN A 273 6.40 -3.02 -17.73
N ILE A 274 6.19 -1.96 -18.50
CA ILE A 274 7.22 -0.95 -18.72
C ILE A 274 7.08 0.12 -17.63
N PRO A 275 8.15 0.38 -16.83
CA PRO A 275 8.06 1.24 -15.66
C PRO A 275 7.84 2.71 -16.01
N GLN A 276 6.93 3.38 -15.30
CA GLN A 276 6.57 4.78 -15.50
C GLN A 276 7.46 5.73 -14.72
N TYR A 277 8.32 6.46 -15.40
CA TYR A 277 9.10 7.56 -14.82
C TYR A 277 8.56 8.93 -15.19
N GLY A 278 7.84 9.04 -16.31
CA GLY A 278 7.28 10.27 -16.85
C GLY A 278 8.33 11.13 -17.58
N VAL A 279 8.19 12.45 -17.48
CA VAL A 279 8.92 13.43 -18.28
C VAL A 279 9.84 14.30 -17.44
N PRO A 280 10.87 14.96 -18.07
CA PRO A 280 11.71 15.95 -17.40
C PRO A 280 10.90 17.08 -16.76
N TYR A 281 11.11 17.31 -15.47
CA TYR A 281 10.34 18.27 -14.68
C TYR A 281 11.26 19.05 -13.75
N TYR A 282 11.22 20.37 -13.85
CA TYR A 282 12.01 21.25 -13.00
C TYR A 282 11.14 22.34 -12.40
N ARG A 283 11.30 22.60 -11.12
CA ARG A 283 10.64 23.69 -10.43
C ARG A 283 11.67 24.48 -9.64
N ASN A 284 12.17 25.51 -10.26
CA ASN A 284 13.21 26.40 -9.73
C ASN A 284 13.02 27.82 -10.27
N SER A 285 14.02 28.67 -10.16
CA SER A 285 13.97 30.05 -10.68
C SER A 285 14.00 30.15 -12.21
N PHE A 286 14.35 29.06 -12.90
CA PHE A 286 14.55 29.04 -14.35
C PHE A 286 13.43 28.29 -15.08
N ASN A 287 12.72 27.40 -14.39
CA ASN A 287 11.67 26.57 -14.94
C ASN A 287 10.56 26.32 -13.90
N SER A 288 9.30 26.23 -14.33
CA SER A 288 8.16 26.14 -13.43
C SER A 288 7.27 24.91 -13.63
N GLY A 289 7.85 23.80 -14.13
CA GLY A 289 7.07 22.60 -14.41
C GLY A 289 7.80 21.63 -15.34
N PRO A 290 7.10 20.93 -16.24
CA PRO A 290 7.73 20.17 -17.31
C PRO A 290 8.58 21.11 -18.18
N LEU A 291 9.59 20.57 -18.85
CA LEU A 291 10.36 21.39 -19.79
C LEU A 291 9.45 21.81 -20.95
N ALA A 292 9.58 23.05 -21.41
CA ALA A 292 8.95 23.49 -22.62
C ALA A 292 9.36 22.57 -23.78
N ASP A 293 8.46 22.34 -24.72
CA ASP A 293 8.65 21.50 -25.89
C ASP A 293 8.81 19.98 -25.61
N VAL A 294 8.60 19.52 -24.40
CA VAL A 294 8.47 18.10 -24.08
C VAL A 294 7.02 17.68 -24.25
N ASP A 295 6.79 16.65 -25.08
CA ASP A 295 5.45 16.04 -25.16
C ASP A 295 5.21 15.19 -23.92
N PRO A 296 4.08 15.34 -23.20
CA PRO A 296 3.74 14.49 -22.06
C PRO A 296 3.69 12.99 -22.37
N SER A 297 3.53 12.60 -23.64
CA SER A 297 3.54 11.20 -24.07
C SER A 297 4.94 10.60 -24.23
N ASP A 298 5.97 11.45 -24.36
CA ASP A 298 7.35 11.02 -24.66
C ASP A 298 7.96 10.11 -23.61
N TYR A 299 8.72 9.10 -24.07
CA TYR A 299 9.47 8.17 -23.23
C TYR A 299 10.99 8.43 -23.28
N PHE A 300 11.59 8.75 -22.16
CA PHE A 300 13.01 9.09 -22.03
C PHE A 300 13.91 7.93 -21.56
N GLY A 301 13.37 6.69 -21.45
CA GLY A 301 14.10 5.47 -21.20
C GLY A 301 14.41 4.69 -22.49
N TYR A 302 14.66 3.39 -22.36
CA TYR A 302 14.91 2.49 -23.50
C TYR A 302 13.86 1.38 -23.55
N ARG A 303 12.83 1.55 -24.39
CA ARG A 303 11.66 0.66 -24.50
C ARG A 303 11.98 -0.80 -24.83
N ASN A 304 13.13 -1.06 -25.43
CA ASN A 304 13.59 -2.41 -25.74
C ASN A 304 14.39 -3.07 -24.61
N LEU A 305 14.52 -2.41 -23.45
CA LEU A 305 15.27 -2.89 -22.29
C LEU A 305 14.55 -2.69 -20.97
N ASP A 306 13.82 -1.58 -20.84
CA ASP A 306 13.15 -1.25 -19.59
C ASP A 306 12.02 -2.23 -19.34
N THR A 307 12.02 -2.84 -18.16
CA THR A 307 11.01 -3.83 -17.75
C THR A 307 10.83 -3.79 -16.24
N GLN A 308 9.64 -4.15 -15.79
CA GLN A 308 9.33 -4.42 -14.39
C GLN A 308 8.48 -5.68 -14.31
N GLU A 309 9.10 -6.77 -13.87
CA GLU A 309 8.41 -8.03 -13.63
C GLU A 309 8.20 -8.21 -12.13
N ILE A 310 6.99 -8.63 -11.74
CA ILE A 310 6.65 -8.95 -10.35
C ILE A 310 5.94 -10.29 -10.35
N ASN A 311 6.45 -11.23 -9.55
CA ASN A 311 5.80 -12.50 -9.26
C ASN A 311 5.45 -12.54 -7.79
N LEU A 312 4.17 -12.70 -7.47
CA LEU A 312 3.63 -12.85 -6.12
C LEU A 312 3.08 -14.25 -5.96
N ASP A 313 3.56 -14.98 -4.97
CA ASP A 313 3.00 -16.23 -4.49
C ASP A 313 2.67 -16.11 -3.01
N SER A 314 1.43 -16.42 -2.60
CA SER A 314 1.02 -16.44 -1.20
C SER A 314 0.08 -17.60 -0.93
N ILE A 315 0.35 -18.31 0.16
CA ILE A 315 -0.54 -19.35 0.70
C ILE A 315 -0.90 -18.96 2.13
N SER A 316 -2.17 -19.08 2.47
CA SER A 316 -2.66 -18.81 3.81
C SER A 316 -3.61 -19.88 4.32
N ALA A 317 -3.54 -20.16 5.61
CA ALA A 317 -4.41 -21.08 6.33
C ALA A 317 -4.99 -20.37 7.55
N LYS A 318 -6.33 -20.35 7.64
CA LYS A 318 -7.05 -19.76 8.75
C LYS A 318 -7.94 -20.81 9.41
N ILE A 319 -7.80 -20.98 10.72
CA ILE A 319 -8.64 -21.85 11.55
C ILE A 319 -9.40 -20.95 12.52
N GLU A 320 -10.71 -21.12 12.58
CA GLU A 320 -11.60 -20.41 13.50
C GLU A 320 -12.45 -21.45 14.23
N HIS A 321 -12.61 -21.27 15.56
CA HIS A 321 -13.46 -22.15 16.37
C HIS A 321 -14.23 -21.34 17.40
N ASP A 322 -15.56 -21.46 17.36
CA ASP A 322 -16.47 -20.88 18.33
C ASP A 322 -16.80 -21.94 19.39
N PHE A 323 -16.21 -21.85 20.57
CA PHE A 323 -16.49 -22.75 21.69
C PHE A 323 -17.90 -22.55 22.21
N ASN A 324 -18.35 -21.31 22.26
CA ASN A 324 -19.68 -20.87 22.65
C ASN A 324 -19.82 -19.37 22.32
N GLU A 325 -20.91 -18.72 22.75
CA GLU A 325 -21.16 -17.27 22.52
C GLU A 325 -20.14 -16.35 23.25
N THR A 326 -19.40 -16.88 24.25
CA THR A 326 -18.44 -16.15 25.07
C THR A 326 -17.02 -16.25 24.51
N TYR A 327 -16.60 -17.41 24.02
CA TYR A 327 -15.23 -17.69 23.63
C TYR A 327 -15.14 -18.15 22.19
N SER A 328 -14.28 -17.51 21.42
CA SER A 328 -13.86 -17.98 20.10
C SER A 328 -12.36 -17.81 19.92
N VAL A 329 -11.74 -18.66 19.10
CA VAL A 329 -10.32 -18.61 18.78
C VAL A 329 -10.12 -18.56 17.27
N ARG A 330 -9.16 -17.77 16.83
CA ARG A 330 -8.69 -17.73 15.45
C ARG A 330 -7.18 -17.92 15.41
N ASN A 331 -6.71 -18.78 14.54
CA ASN A 331 -5.30 -18.84 14.16
C ASN A 331 -5.19 -18.60 12.65
N PHE A 332 -4.27 -17.72 12.25
CA PHE A 332 -4.07 -17.37 10.88
C PHE A 332 -2.57 -17.40 10.55
N THR A 333 -2.20 -18.24 9.59
CA THR A 333 -0.83 -18.40 9.08
C THR A 333 -0.78 -18.01 7.63
N ARG A 334 0.22 -17.21 7.24
CA ARG A 334 0.49 -16.86 5.82
C ARG A 334 1.98 -16.98 5.54
N TRP A 335 2.30 -17.64 4.45
CA TRP A 335 3.59 -17.55 3.77
C TRP A 335 3.41 -16.81 2.46
N GLN A 336 4.36 -15.92 2.14
CA GLN A 336 4.35 -15.17 0.88
C GLN A 336 5.78 -15.01 0.37
N GLN A 337 5.94 -15.05 -0.94
CA GLN A 337 7.14 -14.67 -1.65
C GLN A 337 6.79 -13.67 -2.75
N VAL A 338 7.62 -12.63 -2.87
CA VAL A 338 7.53 -11.64 -3.95
C VAL A 338 8.90 -11.53 -4.60
N ASP A 339 8.96 -11.91 -5.87
CA ASP A 339 10.15 -11.76 -6.71
C ASP A 339 9.93 -10.58 -7.67
N GLN A 340 10.91 -9.69 -7.77
CA GLN A 340 10.85 -8.50 -8.61
C GLN A 340 12.13 -8.35 -9.41
N LEU A 341 12.00 -8.28 -10.73
CA LEU A 341 13.06 -7.87 -11.63
C LEU A 341 12.69 -6.52 -12.26
N ALA A 342 13.58 -5.54 -12.15
CA ALA A 342 13.42 -4.27 -12.82
C ALA A 342 14.70 -3.87 -13.55
N VAL A 343 14.57 -3.48 -14.82
CA VAL A 343 15.61 -2.80 -15.60
C VAL A 343 15.08 -1.43 -15.97
N VAL A 344 15.81 -0.38 -15.62
CA VAL A 344 15.27 0.97 -15.67
C VAL A 344 16.29 2.01 -16.14
N ASN A 345 15.78 2.97 -16.90
CA ASN A 345 16.52 4.13 -17.38
C ASN A 345 15.67 5.39 -17.16
N PRO A 346 15.63 5.94 -15.92
CA PRO A 346 14.84 7.13 -15.63
C PRO A 346 15.37 8.35 -16.38
N PRO A 347 14.55 9.40 -16.63
CA PRO A 347 14.95 10.63 -17.31
C PRO A 347 15.89 11.48 -16.44
N GLN A 348 17.07 10.93 -16.16
CA GLN A 348 18.12 11.53 -15.35
C GLN A 348 19.30 11.91 -16.23
N GLY A 349 19.71 13.17 -16.16
CA GLY A 349 20.84 13.64 -16.96
C GLY A 349 20.90 15.16 -17.08
N THR A 350 21.60 15.61 -18.12
CA THR A 350 21.72 17.04 -18.42
C THR A 350 20.85 17.39 -19.62
N TYR A 351 20.06 18.42 -19.45
CA TYR A 351 19.16 18.93 -20.49
C TYR A 351 19.64 20.28 -21.00
N CYS A 352 19.53 20.50 -22.30
CA CYS A 352 19.68 21.78 -22.96
C CYS A 352 18.39 22.05 -23.73
N THR A 353 17.55 22.96 -23.24
CA THR A 353 16.25 23.28 -23.84
C THR A 353 16.39 23.74 -25.29
N THR A 354 15.30 23.80 -26.04
CA THR A 354 15.27 24.34 -27.40
C THR A 354 15.74 25.81 -27.45
N GLY A 355 15.57 26.56 -26.34
CA GLY A 355 16.11 27.91 -26.17
C GLY A 355 17.61 27.97 -25.79
N GLY A 356 18.33 26.84 -25.74
CA GLY A 356 19.77 26.79 -25.41
C GLY A 356 20.10 27.07 -23.94
N ILE A 357 19.18 26.75 -23.03
CA ILE A 357 19.34 26.98 -21.58
C ILE A 357 19.32 25.63 -20.84
N ASN A 358 20.23 25.45 -19.90
CA ASN A 358 20.20 24.35 -18.94
C ASN A 358 19.13 24.64 -17.87
N PRO A 359 18.06 23.83 -17.77
CA PRO A 359 16.93 24.10 -16.88
C PRO A 359 17.28 23.96 -15.39
N SER A 360 18.38 23.30 -15.05
CA SER A 360 18.82 23.14 -13.67
C SER A 360 19.60 24.35 -13.15
N THR A 361 20.42 24.97 -14.00
CA THR A 361 21.37 26.04 -13.65
C THR A 361 21.01 27.41 -14.20
N GLY A 362 20.18 27.47 -15.24
CA GLY A 362 19.88 28.69 -16.00
C GLY A 362 21.00 29.13 -16.94
N ALA A 363 22.11 28.40 -17.01
CA ALA A 363 23.26 28.74 -17.87
C ALA A 363 22.97 28.37 -19.34
N ALA A 364 23.58 29.14 -20.26
CA ALA A 364 23.57 28.78 -21.67
C ALA A 364 24.28 27.43 -21.89
N CYS A 365 23.79 26.66 -22.84
CA CYS A 365 24.35 25.36 -23.21
C CYS A 365 24.59 25.28 -24.73
N ALA A 366 25.64 24.54 -25.14
CA ALA A 366 26.17 24.60 -26.50
C ALA A 366 25.27 23.93 -27.56
N THR A 367 24.48 22.94 -27.19
CA THR A 367 23.69 22.16 -28.14
C THR A 367 22.22 22.20 -27.72
N PRO A 368 21.41 23.11 -28.26
CA PRO A 368 19.98 23.18 -27.99
C PRO A 368 19.22 21.88 -28.34
N ASN A 369 18.08 21.68 -27.71
CA ASN A 369 17.21 20.52 -27.91
C ASN A 369 17.89 19.17 -27.63
N THR A 370 18.74 19.09 -26.59
CA THR A 370 19.47 17.86 -26.25
C THR A 370 19.23 17.41 -24.84
N TYR A 371 19.16 16.09 -24.68
CA TYR A 371 19.20 15.37 -23.41
C TYR A 371 20.38 14.40 -23.42
N GLN A 372 21.33 14.60 -22.53
CA GLN A 372 22.43 13.66 -22.29
C GLN A 372 22.09 12.82 -21.07
N PRO A 373 21.71 11.52 -21.24
CA PRO A 373 21.47 10.62 -20.14
C PRO A 373 22.68 10.46 -19.23
N SER A 374 22.45 10.37 -17.92
CA SER A 374 23.47 10.09 -16.92
C SER A 374 22.90 9.18 -15.80
N GLY A 375 23.74 8.86 -14.81
CA GLY A 375 23.33 7.99 -13.70
C GLY A 375 23.46 6.50 -14.01
N PRO A 376 22.53 5.65 -13.53
CA PRO A 376 22.56 4.22 -13.79
C PRO A 376 22.53 3.93 -15.29
N ARG A 377 23.40 3.01 -15.72
CA ARG A 377 23.48 2.59 -17.12
C ARG A 377 22.65 1.33 -17.31
N GLY A 378 21.31 1.47 -17.40
CA GLY A 378 20.38 0.37 -17.31
C GLY A 378 20.43 -0.23 -15.91
N GLY A 379 19.94 0.51 -14.92
CA GLY A 379 19.94 0.04 -13.53
C GLY A 379 19.08 -1.21 -13.39
N LEU A 380 19.72 -2.33 -13.02
CA LEU A 380 19.03 -3.58 -12.75
C LEU A 380 18.89 -3.78 -11.24
N ARG A 381 17.73 -4.28 -10.85
CA ARG A 381 17.39 -4.73 -9.51
C ARG A 381 16.69 -6.06 -9.62
N ASP A 382 17.23 -7.06 -8.94
CA ASP A 382 16.63 -8.38 -8.78
C ASP A 382 16.44 -8.62 -7.29
N ALA A 383 15.19 -8.63 -6.84
CA ALA A 383 14.84 -8.65 -5.43
C ALA A 383 13.87 -9.79 -5.10
N THR A 384 14.14 -10.50 -4.01
CA THR A 384 13.25 -11.48 -3.43
C THR A 384 12.90 -11.08 -2.00
N ASN A 385 11.61 -10.98 -1.71
CA ASN A 385 11.06 -10.83 -0.36
C ASN A 385 10.31 -12.10 0.04
N LYS A 386 10.53 -12.60 1.26
CA LYS A 386 9.76 -13.72 1.82
C LYS A 386 9.27 -13.36 3.21
N ILE A 387 8.04 -13.72 3.52
CA ILE A 387 7.45 -13.56 4.85
C ILE A 387 6.74 -14.84 5.28
N LEU A 388 6.92 -15.21 6.53
CA LEU A 388 6.09 -16.17 7.23
C LEU A 388 5.52 -15.47 8.46
N VAL A 389 4.20 -15.43 8.57
CA VAL A 389 3.50 -14.83 9.70
C VAL A 389 2.47 -15.78 10.25
N ASN A 390 2.39 -15.89 11.59
CA ASN A 390 1.35 -16.60 12.32
C ASN A 390 0.77 -15.68 13.39
N GLN A 391 -0.55 -15.57 13.44
CA GLN A 391 -1.29 -14.79 14.42
C GLN A 391 -2.35 -15.68 15.08
N THR A 392 -2.44 -15.62 16.40
CA THR A 392 -3.50 -16.27 17.18
C THR A 392 -4.24 -15.24 17.97
N ASP A 393 -5.56 -15.23 17.85
CA ASP A 393 -6.49 -14.34 18.56
C ASP A 393 -7.46 -15.20 19.38
N LEU A 394 -7.64 -14.87 20.67
CA LEU A 394 -8.71 -15.33 21.52
C LEU A 394 -9.69 -14.18 21.74
N MET A 395 -10.90 -14.29 21.23
CA MET A 395 -11.99 -13.36 21.43
C MET A 395 -12.84 -13.79 22.62
N VAL A 396 -13.14 -12.85 23.53
CA VAL A 396 -13.85 -13.14 24.79
C VAL A 396 -14.89 -12.07 25.06
N LYS A 397 -16.14 -12.48 25.32
CA LYS A 397 -17.23 -11.62 25.78
C LYS A 397 -17.55 -11.98 27.22
N PHE A 398 -17.48 -11.02 28.15
CA PHE A 398 -17.73 -11.28 29.57
C PHE A 398 -18.24 -10.02 30.29
N ASN A 399 -18.69 -10.19 31.54
CA ASN A 399 -19.12 -9.06 32.37
C ASN A 399 -18.32 -9.01 33.66
N THR A 400 -18.00 -7.78 34.11
CA THR A 400 -17.45 -7.53 35.46
C THR A 400 -18.40 -6.59 36.20
N GLY A 401 -19.28 -7.17 37.00
CA GLY A 401 -20.37 -6.41 37.62
C GLY A 401 -21.35 -5.89 36.55
N SER A 402 -21.51 -4.57 36.46
CA SER A 402 -22.35 -3.90 35.47
C SER A 402 -21.65 -3.64 34.14
N PHE A 403 -20.35 -3.84 34.03
CA PHE A 403 -19.58 -3.56 32.82
C PHE A 403 -19.58 -4.77 31.90
N SER A 404 -19.86 -4.54 30.61
CA SER A 404 -19.78 -5.55 29.57
C SER A 404 -18.48 -5.36 28.77
N HIS A 405 -17.76 -6.44 28.53
CA HIS A 405 -16.48 -6.49 27.85
C HIS A 405 -16.57 -7.25 26.54
N ASN A 406 -16.00 -6.70 25.48
CA ASN A 406 -15.73 -7.40 24.25
C ASN A 406 -14.21 -7.30 24.00
N ALA A 407 -13.50 -8.36 24.34
CA ALA A 407 -12.04 -8.36 24.41
C ALA A 407 -11.42 -9.31 23.39
N VAL A 408 -10.21 -8.96 22.93
CA VAL A 408 -9.34 -9.82 22.12
C VAL A 408 -7.97 -9.83 22.75
N VAL A 409 -7.44 -11.02 23.01
CA VAL A 409 -6.04 -11.22 23.43
C VAL A 409 -5.36 -12.07 22.38
N GLY A 410 -4.18 -11.64 21.92
CA GLY A 410 -3.52 -12.38 20.87
C GLY A 410 -2.01 -12.26 20.87
N MET A 411 -1.41 -13.05 19.98
CA MET A 411 0.02 -13.05 19.73
C MET A 411 0.27 -13.14 18.21
N VAL A 412 1.41 -12.60 17.77
CA VAL A 412 1.85 -12.70 16.38
C VAL A 412 3.36 -12.94 16.33
N PHE A 413 3.75 -13.81 15.41
CA PHE A 413 5.14 -14.12 15.07
C PHE A 413 5.34 -13.87 13.59
N THR A 414 6.35 -13.05 13.23
CA THR A 414 6.69 -12.74 11.85
C THR A 414 8.17 -13.00 11.63
N HIS A 415 8.47 -13.67 10.53
CA HIS A 415 9.83 -13.87 10.03
C HIS A 415 9.89 -13.41 8.59
N GLU A 416 10.75 -12.41 8.30
CA GLU A 416 10.92 -11.85 6.99
C GLU A 416 12.36 -11.95 6.54
N THR A 417 12.58 -12.21 5.23
CA THR A 417 13.89 -12.16 4.59
C THR A 417 13.81 -11.35 3.31
N PHE A 418 14.89 -10.66 3.01
CA PHE A 418 15.06 -9.85 1.82
C PHE A 418 16.42 -10.12 1.21
N HIS A 419 16.44 -10.31 -0.10
CA HIS A 419 17.64 -10.37 -0.91
C HIS A 419 17.51 -9.42 -2.09
N LEU A 420 18.56 -8.71 -2.43
CA LEU A 420 18.58 -7.80 -3.57
C LEU A 420 19.95 -7.84 -4.24
N ASP A 421 19.97 -8.17 -5.52
CA ASP A 421 21.10 -7.93 -6.40
C ASP A 421 20.89 -6.66 -7.22
N THR A 422 21.89 -5.80 -7.25
CA THR A 422 21.89 -4.61 -8.09
C THR A 422 23.02 -4.62 -9.10
N GLY A 423 22.78 -4.04 -10.26
CA GLY A 423 23.79 -3.96 -11.31
C GLY A 423 23.39 -3.00 -12.41
N ASN A 424 24.10 -3.11 -13.52
CA ASN A 424 23.85 -2.31 -14.72
C ASN A 424 23.91 -3.22 -15.93
N VAL A 425 23.00 -3.01 -16.90
CA VAL A 425 22.95 -3.82 -18.12
C VAL A 425 23.58 -3.14 -19.34
N LEU A 426 23.68 -1.82 -19.37
CA LEU A 426 24.34 -1.08 -20.46
C LEU A 426 25.87 -1.07 -20.26
N ARG A 427 26.46 -2.25 -20.39
CA ARG A 427 27.89 -2.51 -20.17
C ARG A 427 28.50 -3.28 -21.33
N ASN A 428 29.81 -3.16 -21.49
CA ASN A 428 30.59 -4.03 -22.33
C ASN A 428 30.67 -5.45 -21.72
N PRO A 429 30.97 -6.50 -22.53
CA PRO A 429 31.19 -7.84 -22.01
C PRO A 429 32.24 -7.84 -20.87
N GLY A 430 31.89 -8.54 -19.77
CA GLY A 430 32.74 -8.63 -18.58
C GLY A 430 32.99 -7.30 -17.86
N GLY A 431 32.20 -6.28 -18.13
CA GLY A 431 32.36 -4.96 -17.48
C GLY A 431 33.57 -4.15 -18.00
N ALA A 432 34.10 -4.49 -19.18
CA ALA A 432 35.24 -3.83 -19.77
C ALA A 432 35.03 -2.31 -19.91
N THR A 433 36.06 -1.54 -19.54
CA THR A 433 36.05 -0.08 -19.65
C THR A 433 36.82 0.39 -20.89
N PRO A 434 36.50 1.60 -21.45
CA PRO A 434 35.45 2.53 -20.97
C PRO A 434 34.03 1.98 -21.16
N ASN A 435 33.11 2.38 -20.27
CA ASN A 435 31.72 2.03 -20.42
C ASN A 435 31.15 2.57 -21.75
N PRO A 436 30.12 1.91 -22.33
CA PRO A 436 29.44 2.43 -23.50
C PRO A 436 28.97 3.86 -23.28
N THR A 437 29.19 4.74 -24.26
CA THR A 437 28.66 6.09 -24.21
C THR A 437 27.13 6.06 -24.41
N LEU A 438 26.38 6.67 -23.50
CA LEU A 438 24.95 6.82 -23.68
C LEU A 438 24.69 7.87 -24.77
N PRO A 439 23.84 7.57 -25.78
CA PRO A 439 23.59 8.50 -26.86
C PRO A 439 22.87 9.75 -26.36
N VAL A 440 23.19 10.88 -26.95
CA VAL A 440 22.41 12.12 -26.78
C VAL A 440 21.06 11.92 -27.44
N MET A 441 19.98 12.30 -26.76
CA MET A 441 18.63 12.26 -27.28
C MET A 441 18.14 13.69 -27.58
N SER A 442 17.18 13.83 -28.49
CA SER A 442 16.39 15.05 -28.62
C SER A 442 15.42 15.17 -27.44
N ILE A 443 15.15 16.37 -26.93
CA ILE A 443 14.11 16.64 -25.94
C ILE A 443 12.71 16.53 -26.55
N THR A 444 12.57 16.96 -27.81
CA THR A 444 11.28 17.00 -28.52
C THR A 444 10.94 15.70 -29.28
N ASN A 445 11.86 14.77 -29.37
CA ASN A 445 11.65 13.45 -30.00
C ASN A 445 12.75 12.49 -29.49
N PRO A 446 12.61 11.97 -28.29
CA PRO A 446 13.64 11.14 -27.68
C PRO A 446 13.73 9.78 -28.37
N ASN A 447 14.94 9.37 -28.75
CA ASN A 447 15.17 8.02 -29.28
C ASN A 447 15.22 7.01 -28.13
N SER A 448 14.11 6.34 -27.92
CA SER A 448 13.93 5.36 -26.85
C SER A 448 14.38 3.94 -27.20
N VAL A 449 15.29 3.75 -28.16
CA VAL A 449 15.84 2.44 -28.55
C VAL A 449 17.35 2.41 -28.28
N TRP A 450 17.77 1.45 -27.46
CA TRP A 450 19.19 1.18 -27.24
C TRP A 450 19.72 0.21 -28.30
N ALA A 451 20.82 0.57 -28.98
CA ALA A 451 21.47 -0.23 -30.00
C ALA A 451 22.89 -0.69 -29.61
N GLY A 452 23.33 -0.33 -28.40
CA GLY A 452 24.66 -0.70 -27.88
C GLY A 452 24.70 -2.07 -27.23
N PRO A 453 25.83 -2.45 -26.63
CA PRO A 453 25.98 -3.74 -25.94
C PRO A 453 25.09 -3.81 -24.68
N VAL A 454 24.56 -5.01 -24.41
CA VAL A 454 23.73 -5.33 -23.23
C VAL A 454 24.38 -6.48 -22.49
N ASN A 455 25.02 -6.19 -21.36
CA ASN A 455 25.69 -7.18 -20.52
C ASN A 455 25.45 -6.81 -19.05
N TYR A 456 24.88 -7.71 -18.29
CA TYR A 456 24.70 -7.51 -16.87
C TYR A 456 26.04 -7.50 -16.14
N VAL A 457 26.27 -6.46 -15.35
CA VAL A 457 27.43 -6.33 -14.46
C VAL A 457 26.90 -5.99 -13.06
N GLN A 458 27.03 -6.95 -12.17
CA GLN A 458 26.61 -6.78 -10.77
C GLN A 458 27.48 -5.73 -10.07
N THR A 459 26.87 -4.88 -9.25
CA THR A 459 27.53 -3.81 -8.49
C THR A 459 27.45 -4.01 -6.99
N ALA A 460 26.33 -4.58 -6.50
CA ALA A 460 26.15 -4.87 -5.09
C ALA A 460 25.12 -5.99 -4.88
N THR A 461 25.18 -6.58 -3.68
CA THR A 461 24.15 -7.43 -3.13
C THR A 461 23.75 -6.92 -1.75
N GLN A 462 22.51 -7.14 -1.33
CA GLN A 462 22.00 -6.75 -0.03
C GLN A 462 21.16 -7.88 0.53
N ASP A 463 21.35 -8.19 1.82
CA ASP A 463 20.58 -9.17 2.56
C ASP A 463 20.02 -8.52 3.81
N GLY A 464 18.75 -8.76 4.08
CA GLY A 464 18.04 -8.30 5.25
C GLY A 464 17.23 -9.42 5.88
N LYS A 465 17.11 -9.37 7.20
CA LYS A 465 16.26 -10.24 7.99
C LYS A 465 15.54 -9.43 9.04
N LEU A 466 14.28 -9.80 9.31
CA LEU A 466 13.46 -9.17 10.35
C LEU A 466 12.61 -10.21 11.04
N ASP A 467 12.77 -10.33 12.36
CA ASP A 467 11.95 -11.16 13.23
C ASP A 467 11.13 -10.23 14.14
N ASN A 468 9.81 -10.43 14.21
CA ASN A 468 8.92 -9.69 15.10
C ASN A 468 8.06 -10.68 15.90
N GLN A 469 8.00 -10.49 17.20
CA GLN A 469 7.18 -11.26 18.12
C GLN A 469 6.39 -10.28 18.98
N ALA A 470 5.07 -10.43 19.01
CA ALA A 470 4.24 -9.53 19.80
C ALA A 470 3.12 -10.25 20.54
N ILE A 471 2.75 -9.67 21.68
CA ILE A 471 1.50 -9.95 22.39
C ILE A 471 0.68 -8.68 22.47
N TYR A 472 -0.62 -8.80 22.42
CA TYR A 472 -1.53 -7.66 22.47
C TYR A 472 -2.85 -8.03 23.13
N ALA A 473 -3.52 -6.99 23.62
CA ALA A 473 -4.88 -7.08 24.15
C ALA A 473 -5.68 -5.84 23.73
N PHE A 474 -6.92 -6.07 23.35
CA PHE A 474 -7.91 -5.04 23.04
C PHE A 474 -9.15 -5.32 23.87
N ASP A 475 -9.83 -4.25 24.33
CA ASP A 475 -11.09 -4.39 25.04
C ASP A 475 -11.97 -3.17 24.77
N THR A 476 -13.21 -3.41 24.38
CA THR A 476 -14.27 -2.40 24.42
C THR A 476 -15.15 -2.68 25.60
N ILE A 477 -15.08 -1.77 26.58
CA ILE A 477 -15.78 -1.85 27.87
C ILE A 477 -17.02 -0.94 27.80
N LYS A 478 -18.18 -1.53 27.81
CA LYS A 478 -19.44 -0.80 27.95
C LYS A 478 -19.69 -0.50 29.44
N ILE A 479 -19.50 0.77 29.81
CA ILE A 479 -19.63 1.24 31.20
C ILE A 479 -21.09 1.46 31.55
N ILE A 480 -21.80 2.16 30.66
CA ILE A 480 -23.27 2.32 30.62
C ILE A 480 -23.70 2.25 29.16
N PRO A 481 -24.99 2.15 28.84
CA PRO A 481 -25.45 2.06 27.45
C PRO A 481 -24.90 3.16 26.53
N GLU A 482 -24.71 4.37 27.07
CA GLU A 482 -24.28 5.55 26.33
C GLU A 482 -22.76 5.78 26.36
N LEU A 483 -21.98 5.03 27.16
CA LEU A 483 -20.56 5.30 27.36
C LEU A 483 -19.71 4.05 27.26
N GLU A 484 -18.78 4.04 26.28
CA GLU A 484 -17.84 2.95 26.05
C GLU A 484 -16.38 3.43 26.16
N LEU A 485 -15.54 2.60 26.76
CA LEU A 485 -14.09 2.80 26.84
C LEU A 485 -13.42 1.74 25.96
N SER A 486 -12.67 2.17 24.93
CA SER A 486 -11.88 1.29 24.07
C SER A 486 -10.41 1.38 24.45
N LEU A 487 -9.81 0.24 24.74
CA LEU A 487 -8.40 0.12 25.15
C LEU A 487 -7.66 -0.84 24.23
N GLY A 488 -6.41 -0.55 23.94
CA GLY A 488 -5.51 -1.42 23.21
C GLY A 488 -4.09 -1.33 23.74
N LEU A 489 -3.46 -2.47 23.95
CA LEU A 489 -2.08 -2.60 24.42
C LEU A 489 -1.34 -3.57 23.51
N ARG A 490 -0.09 -3.27 23.19
CA ARG A 490 0.80 -4.17 22.45
C ARG A 490 2.22 -4.04 22.98
N TYR A 491 2.82 -5.17 23.26
CA TYR A 491 4.25 -5.30 23.52
C TYR A 491 4.86 -6.15 22.43
N GLU A 492 5.94 -5.70 21.81
CA GLU A 492 6.62 -6.44 20.76
C GLU A 492 8.13 -6.36 20.88
N HIS A 493 8.78 -7.45 20.52
CA HIS A 493 10.21 -7.54 20.28
C HIS A 493 10.47 -7.58 18.77
N ASN A 494 11.21 -6.59 18.28
CA ASN A 494 11.58 -6.48 16.87
C ASN A 494 13.09 -6.59 16.75
N ALA A 495 13.57 -7.61 16.02
CA ALA A 495 15.00 -7.85 15.81
C ALA A 495 15.28 -8.02 14.32
N GLY A 496 16.27 -7.29 13.82
CA GLY A 496 16.62 -7.36 12.41
C GLY A 496 18.10 -7.20 12.17
N ASP A 497 18.57 -7.72 11.05
CA ASP A 497 19.92 -7.57 10.58
C ASP A 497 19.97 -7.14 9.10
N TYR A 498 21.10 -6.61 8.71
CA TYR A 498 21.37 -6.14 7.37
C TYR A 498 22.86 -6.27 7.05
N THR A 499 23.15 -6.73 5.84
CA THR A 499 24.50 -6.74 5.29
C THR A 499 24.46 -6.41 3.81
N ALA A 500 25.57 -5.90 3.27
CA ALA A 500 25.70 -5.60 1.85
C ALA A 500 27.06 -6.09 1.34
N GLY A 501 27.08 -6.66 0.14
CA GLY A 501 28.28 -7.04 -0.57
C GLY A 501 28.55 -6.09 -1.73
N THR A 502 29.83 -5.85 -2.02
CA THR A 502 30.27 -4.98 -3.13
C THR A 502 30.89 -5.81 -4.24
N TYR A 503 30.61 -5.42 -5.47
CA TYR A 503 31.20 -6.01 -6.68
C TYR A 503 31.95 -4.94 -7.47
N THR A 504 33.07 -5.30 -8.04
CA THR A 504 33.86 -4.45 -8.97
C THR A 504 33.93 -5.16 -10.31
N ALA A 505 33.48 -4.50 -11.35
CA ALA A 505 33.40 -5.08 -12.71
C ALA A 505 32.71 -6.48 -12.74
N GLY A 506 31.66 -6.67 -11.93
CA GLY A 506 30.92 -7.94 -11.84
C GLY A 506 31.58 -9.02 -10.97
N VAL A 507 32.73 -8.76 -10.39
CA VAL A 507 33.46 -9.68 -9.50
C VAL A 507 33.24 -9.27 -8.06
N PHE A 508 32.81 -10.22 -7.21
CA PHE A 508 32.66 -9.99 -5.77
C PHE A 508 34.01 -9.54 -5.14
N THR A 509 34.01 -8.41 -4.46
CA THR A 509 35.21 -7.80 -3.86
C THR A 509 35.20 -7.84 -2.35
N SER A 510 34.07 -7.57 -1.73
CA SER A 510 33.98 -7.58 -0.26
C SER A 510 32.58 -7.81 0.25
N GLN A 511 32.47 -8.52 1.38
CA GLN A 511 31.27 -8.55 2.21
C GLN A 511 31.35 -7.40 3.22
N GLY A 512 30.29 -6.60 3.29
CA GLY A 512 30.18 -5.55 4.29
C GLY A 512 29.94 -6.13 5.69
N GLN A 513 30.02 -5.25 6.67
CA GLN A 513 29.73 -5.59 8.07
C GLN A 513 28.26 -5.99 8.23
N LEU A 514 28.02 -6.95 9.10
CA LEU A 514 26.66 -7.29 9.56
C LEU A 514 26.22 -6.28 10.61
N PHE A 515 25.19 -5.51 10.32
CA PHE A 515 24.55 -4.58 11.25
C PHE A 515 23.32 -5.23 11.86
N LYS A 516 23.09 -5.02 13.15
CA LYS A 516 21.97 -5.58 13.90
C LYS A 516 21.21 -4.52 14.65
N ASN A 517 19.92 -4.70 14.78
CA ASN A 517 19.03 -3.91 15.61
C ASN A 517 18.11 -4.84 16.40
N ALA A 518 17.86 -4.52 17.65
CA ALA A 518 16.86 -5.21 18.47
C ALA A 518 16.22 -4.21 19.44
N ASP A 519 14.90 -4.09 19.34
CA ASP A 519 14.10 -3.15 20.13
C ASP A 519 12.92 -3.86 20.80
N ASN A 520 12.64 -3.46 22.05
CA ASN A 520 11.41 -3.77 22.73
C ASN A 520 10.49 -2.54 22.67
N LEU A 521 9.31 -2.73 22.10
CA LEU A 521 8.40 -1.62 21.81
C LEU A 521 7.10 -1.82 22.57
N PHE A 522 6.63 -0.74 23.20
CA PHE A 522 5.33 -0.70 23.85
C PHE A 522 4.45 0.33 23.17
N SER A 523 3.32 -0.14 22.66
CA SER A 523 2.32 0.69 22.01
C SER A 523 0.97 0.55 22.73
N TYR A 524 0.23 1.64 22.81
CA TYR A 524 -1.06 1.66 23.46
C TYR A 524 -1.99 2.67 22.83
N ARG A 525 -3.27 2.42 23.00
CA ARG A 525 -4.35 3.29 22.57
C ARG A 525 -5.47 3.29 23.60
N ALA A 526 -6.07 4.47 23.82
CA ALA A 526 -7.25 4.62 24.62
C ALA A 526 -8.24 5.55 23.92
N GLY A 527 -9.51 5.21 23.96
CA GLY A 527 -10.58 6.02 23.40
C GLY A 527 -11.84 5.94 24.23
N LEU A 528 -12.50 7.07 24.42
CA LEU A 528 -13.78 7.16 25.09
C LEU A 528 -14.84 7.52 24.04
N VAL A 529 -15.92 6.76 24.01
CA VAL A 529 -17.03 6.92 23.07
C VAL A 529 -18.30 7.21 23.86
N TYR A 530 -18.91 8.36 23.60
CA TYR A 530 -20.21 8.74 24.12
C TYR A 530 -21.26 8.66 23.03
N LYS A 531 -22.34 7.93 23.29
CA LYS A 531 -23.47 7.70 22.39
C LYS A 531 -24.71 8.43 22.89
N PRO A 532 -24.90 9.71 22.53
CA PRO A 532 -26.08 10.48 22.98
C PRO A 532 -27.39 9.92 22.44
N VAL A 533 -27.32 9.23 21.31
CA VAL A 533 -28.42 8.51 20.63
C VAL A 533 -27.87 7.23 20.04
N GLU A 534 -28.74 6.29 19.69
CA GLU A 534 -28.33 5.00 19.14
C GLU A 534 -27.59 5.14 17.80
N GLU A 535 -27.97 6.11 16.98
CA GLU A 535 -27.42 6.33 15.63
C GLU A 535 -26.10 7.10 15.61
N GLY A 536 -25.67 7.67 16.75
CA GLY A 536 -24.56 8.61 16.80
C GLY A 536 -23.56 8.38 17.92
N SER A 537 -22.26 8.64 17.62
CA SER A 537 -21.19 8.61 18.60
C SER A 537 -20.32 9.87 18.54
N ILE A 538 -19.86 10.32 19.69
CA ILE A 538 -18.84 11.33 19.88
C ILE A 538 -17.68 10.66 20.58
N TYR A 539 -16.46 10.87 20.12
CA TYR A 539 -15.30 10.22 20.74
C TYR A 539 -14.10 11.15 20.91
N VAL A 540 -13.26 10.78 21.88
CA VAL A 540 -11.91 11.27 22.02
C VAL A 540 -10.96 10.08 22.07
N ALA A 541 -9.79 10.20 21.43
CA ALA A 541 -8.83 9.12 21.39
C ALA A 541 -7.39 9.63 21.44
N TYR A 542 -6.55 8.82 22.06
CA TYR A 542 -5.10 8.94 22.05
C TYR A 542 -4.46 7.61 21.67
N GLY A 543 -3.40 7.65 20.90
CA GLY A 543 -2.60 6.47 20.58
C GLY A 543 -1.16 6.84 20.26
N ASN A 544 -0.25 5.89 20.50
CA ASN A 544 1.13 6.04 20.12
C ASN A 544 1.56 5.02 19.07
N SER A 545 2.68 5.28 18.42
CA SER A 545 3.39 4.36 17.56
C SER A 545 4.89 4.40 17.83
N LYS A 546 5.56 3.29 17.54
CA LYS A 546 7.01 3.13 17.66
C LYS A 546 7.58 2.62 16.36
N THR A 547 8.64 3.28 15.86
CA THR A 547 9.32 2.90 14.62
C THR A 547 10.77 2.60 14.94
N PRO A 548 11.19 1.32 14.99
CA PRO A 548 12.58 0.94 15.21
C PRO A 548 13.46 1.32 14.02
N SER A 549 14.76 1.38 14.20
CA SER A 549 15.71 1.72 13.12
C SER A 549 15.62 0.73 11.95
N LYS A 550 15.36 -0.55 12.24
CA LYS A 550 15.12 -1.62 11.28
C LYS A 550 13.62 -1.95 11.31
N SER A 551 12.79 -1.07 10.75
CA SER A 551 11.33 -1.23 10.74
C SER A 551 10.82 -2.03 9.54
N ALA A 552 11.61 -2.16 8.48
CA ALA A 552 11.29 -2.94 7.28
C ALA A 552 12.47 -3.85 6.92
N VAL A 553 12.17 -5.03 6.39
CA VAL A 553 13.17 -6.05 6.04
C VAL A 553 14.19 -5.56 5.02
N ASN A 554 13.78 -4.77 4.05
CA ASN A 554 14.62 -4.15 3.01
C ASN A 554 15.27 -2.83 3.44
N GLY A 555 15.02 -2.34 4.67
CA GLY A 555 15.62 -1.12 5.18
C GLY A 555 17.13 -1.31 5.39
N ALA A 556 17.94 -0.57 4.63
CA ALA A 556 19.39 -0.53 4.83
C ALA A 556 19.74 0.21 6.12
N CYS A 557 20.77 -0.25 6.82
CA CYS A 557 21.31 0.43 7.97
C CYS A 557 22.85 0.37 8.01
N THR A 558 23.45 1.26 8.77
CA THR A 558 24.91 1.44 8.93
C THR A 558 25.27 1.38 10.43
N ALA A 559 26.57 1.39 10.74
CA ALA A 559 27.04 1.48 12.11
C ALA A 559 26.46 2.69 12.89
N ALA A 560 26.21 3.79 12.18
CA ALA A 560 25.71 5.02 12.78
C ALA A 560 24.21 5.00 13.12
N ASN A 561 23.42 4.22 12.36
CA ASN A 561 21.95 4.34 12.42
C ASN A 561 21.19 3.04 12.58
N CYS A 562 21.85 1.88 12.61
CA CYS A 562 21.18 0.60 12.74
C CYS A 562 20.66 0.33 14.16
N ASN A 563 21.41 0.72 15.17
CA ASN A 563 21.08 0.46 16.58
C ASN A 563 20.88 1.77 17.35
N VAL A 564 19.89 2.55 16.94
CA VAL A 564 19.45 3.77 17.63
C VAL A 564 18.04 3.60 18.18
N ARG A 565 17.69 4.39 19.20
CA ARG A 565 16.38 4.31 19.84
C ARG A 565 15.25 4.48 18.80
N PRO A 566 14.09 3.83 19.01
CA PRO A 566 12.93 3.97 18.14
C PRO A 566 12.40 5.41 18.08
N GLU A 567 11.97 5.80 16.90
CA GLU A 567 11.17 7.01 16.72
C GLU A 567 9.79 6.82 17.37
N THR A 568 9.17 7.92 17.77
CA THR A 568 7.85 7.91 18.43
C THR A 568 6.86 8.72 17.60
N GLY A 569 5.70 8.12 17.33
CA GLY A 569 4.53 8.80 16.82
C GLY A 569 3.46 8.91 17.92
N GLU A 570 2.72 10.00 17.94
CA GLU A 570 1.57 10.22 18.81
C GLU A 570 0.42 10.77 18.02
N SER A 571 -0.79 10.32 18.32
CA SER A 571 -2.02 10.77 17.67
C SER A 571 -3.06 11.12 18.70
N TYR A 572 -3.64 12.32 18.56
CA TYR A 572 -4.78 12.82 19.31
C TYR A 572 -5.92 13.07 18.34
N GLU A 573 -7.10 12.57 18.65
CA GLU A 573 -8.25 12.71 17.76
C GLU A 573 -9.53 12.94 18.57
N ILE A 574 -10.36 13.87 18.11
CA ILE A 574 -11.72 14.10 18.58
C ILE A 574 -12.61 14.03 17.36
N GLY A 575 -13.66 13.24 17.42
CA GLY A 575 -14.55 13.08 16.27
C GLY A 575 -15.98 12.75 16.63
N VAL A 576 -16.79 12.80 15.60
CA VAL A 576 -18.20 12.41 15.62
C VAL A 576 -18.49 11.49 14.47
N LYS A 577 -19.36 10.51 14.70
CA LYS A 577 -19.85 9.59 13.68
C LYS A 577 -21.36 9.42 13.83
N TRP A 578 -22.09 9.54 12.75
CA TRP A 578 -23.53 9.43 12.72
C TRP A 578 -24.01 8.59 11.56
N ASN A 579 -24.90 7.65 11.84
CA ASN A 579 -25.67 6.94 10.83
C ASN A 579 -27.01 7.63 10.68
N LEU A 580 -27.22 8.24 9.53
CA LEU A 580 -28.43 8.99 9.18
C LEU A 580 -29.36 8.16 8.30
N LEU A 581 -30.57 8.65 8.04
CA LEU A 581 -31.51 8.08 7.10
C LEU A 581 -31.78 6.59 7.39
N GLU A 582 -32.15 6.27 8.63
CA GLU A 582 -32.42 4.87 9.06
C GLU A 582 -31.21 3.95 8.85
N ASN A 583 -30.02 4.39 9.27
CA ASN A 583 -28.74 3.68 9.13
C ASN A 583 -28.29 3.42 7.69
N ARG A 584 -28.78 4.19 6.69
CA ARG A 584 -28.36 4.04 5.29
C ARG A 584 -27.21 4.96 4.89
N LEU A 585 -26.93 6.01 5.66
CA LEU A 585 -25.91 7.01 5.35
C LEU A 585 -25.00 7.23 6.56
N SER A 586 -23.74 6.83 6.45
CA SER A 586 -22.71 7.11 7.45
C SER A 586 -22.07 8.47 7.21
N THR A 587 -21.93 9.26 8.27
CA THR A 587 -21.23 10.55 8.26
C THR A 587 -20.16 10.56 9.35
N THR A 588 -18.98 11.06 9.03
CA THR A 588 -17.84 11.15 9.96
C THR A 588 -17.21 12.52 9.89
N ALA A 589 -16.82 13.06 11.04
CA ALA A 589 -16.00 14.26 11.13
C ALA A 589 -15.02 14.13 12.29
N ALA A 590 -13.75 14.47 12.05
CA ALA A 590 -12.72 14.41 13.09
C ALA A 590 -11.74 15.57 12.95
N ILE A 591 -11.25 16.05 14.11
CA ILE A 591 -10.11 16.95 14.24
C ILE A 591 -8.99 16.14 14.89
N PHE A 592 -7.80 16.20 14.31
CA PHE A 592 -6.69 15.39 14.78
C PHE A 592 -5.37 16.14 14.81
N ARG A 593 -4.45 15.62 15.61
CA ARG A 593 -3.03 15.98 15.66
C ARG A 593 -2.20 14.71 15.64
N ASN A 594 -1.27 14.61 14.68
CA ASN A 594 -0.24 13.60 14.62
C ASN A 594 1.11 14.25 14.83
N GLU A 595 1.88 13.76 15.79
CA GLU A 595 3.24 14.22 16.07
C GLU A 595 4.23 13.08 15.85
N ARG A 596 5.41 13.39 15.30
CA ARG A 596 6.55 12.48 15.18
C ARG A 596 7.73 13.12 15.87
N SER A 597 8.35 12.39 16.78
CA SER A 597 9.51 12.81 17.55
C SER A 597 10.61 11.76 17.50
N ASN A 598 11.80 12.15 17.90
CA ASN A 598 12.99 11.29 17.89
C ASN A 598 13.33 10.76 16.50
N TYR A 599 12.98 11.47 15.40
CA TYR A 599 13.47 11.05 14.10
C TYR A 599 14.89 11.57 13.85
N ARG A 600 15.60 10.88 12.99
CA ARG A 600 17.02 11.12 12.72
C ARG A 600 17.23 12.43 11.99
N VAL A 601 18.19 13.23 12.49
CA VAL A 601 18.75 14.42 11.86
C VAL A 601 20.27 14.32 11.92
N THR A 602 20.96 14.92 10.95
CA THR A 602 22.43 14.94 10.93
C THR A 602 22.96 15.67 12.15
N SER A 603 23.90 15.05 12.85
CA SER A 603 24.50 15.61 14.08
C SER A 603 25.23 16.94 13.82
N ASN A 604 26.14 16.94 12.84
CA ASN A 604 27.14 17.98 12.62
C ASN A 604 28.04 18.30 13.83
N ASP A 605 27.91 17.51 14.92
CA ASP A 605 28.82 17.55 16.06
C ASP A 605 30.02 16.67 15.78
N PRO A 606 31.27 17.18 15.89
CA PRO A 606 32.49 16.40 15.60
C PRO A 606 32.75 15.25 16.59
N VAL A 607 32.07 15.21 17.72
CA VAL A 607 32.27 14.23 18.79
C VAL A 607 31.15 13.18 18.84
N LEU A 608 29.93 13.58 18.49
CA LEU A 608 28.75 12.68 18.55
C LEU A 608 28.63 11.84 17.26
N PRO A 609 27.85 10.74 17.32
CA PRO A 609 27.50 9.98 16.14
C PRO A 609 26.89 10.86 15.03
N PRO A 610 27.07 10.50 13.73
CA PRO A 610 26.60 11.30 12.59
C PRO A 610 25.12 11.65 12.60
N ASP A 611 24.28 10.78 13.18
CA ASP A 611 22.85 10.98 13.30
C ASP A 611 22.45 11.13 14.78
N GLN A 612 21.55 12.10 15.05
CA GLN A 612 20.94 12.36 16.34
C GLN A 612 19.41 12.20 16.25
N LEU A 613 18.75 11.80 17.34
CA LEU A 613 17.31 11.62 17.42
C LEU A 613 16.59 12.90 17.91
N ASP A 614 16.97 14.03 17.35
CA ASP A 614 16.49 15.35 17.78
C ASP A 614 15.33 15.87 16.93
N GLY A 615 15.03 15.18 15.82
CA GLY A 615 14.00 15.61 14.87
C GLY A 615 12.58 15.51 15.43
N SER A 616 11.75 16.50 15.13
CA SER A 616 10.32 16.48 15.44
C SER A 616 9.48 17.23 14.40
N SER A 617 8.25 16.73 14.19
CA SER A 617 7.30 17.29 13.22
C SER A 617 5.87 17.03 13.65
N ARG A 618 4.94 17.81 13.11
CA ARG A 618 3.53 17.75 13.45
C ARG A 618 2.64 17.96 12.23
N VAL A 619 1.51 17.27 12.22
CA VAL A 619 0.41 17.48 11.27
C VAL A 619 -0.89 17.63 12.05
N ASP A 620 -1.49 18.80 11.97
CA ASP A 620 -2.83 19.10 12.46
C ASP A 620 -3.81 18.98 11.29
N GLY A 621 -5.01 18.47 11.50
CA GLY A 621 -5.95 18.32 10.39
C GLY A 621 -7.41 18.14 10.78
N ILE A 622 -8.25 18.18 9.74
CA ILE A 622 -9.68 17.88 9.79
C ILE A 622 -9.96 16.83 8.74
N ALA A 623 -10.70 15.80 9.09
CA ALA A 623 -11.16 14.76 8.17
C ALA A 623 -12.69 14.70 8.18
N LEU A 624 -13.30 14.68 6.99
CA LEU A 624 -14.74 14.54 6.80
C LEU A 624 -15.01 13.37 5.84
N GLY A 625 -16.03 12.58 6.12
CA GLY A 625 -16.46 11.48 5.26
C GLY A 625 -17.98 11.33 5.24
N VAL A 626 -18.52 10.96 4.08
CA VAL A 626 -19.93 10.57 3.91
C VAL A 626 -19.96 9.38 2.97
N SER A 627 -20.64 8.30 3.37
CA SER A 627 -20.78 7.09 2.56
C SER A 627 -22.12 6.40 2.79
N GLY A 628 -22.70 5.82 1.74
CA GLY A 628 -23.93 5.08 1.81
C GLY A 628 -25.02 5.57 0.83
N GLN A 629 -26.27 5.40 1.22
CA GLN A 629 -27.46 5.73 0.41
C GLN A 629 -28.15 7.00 0.93
N ILE A 630 -28.31 7.99 0.04
CA ILE A 630 -29.15 9.18 0.32
C ILE A 630 -30.62 8.83 0.07
N THR A 631 -30.89 8.18 -1.07
CA THR A 631 -32.18 7.51 -1.37
C THR A 631 -31.88 6.10 -1.90
N PRO A 632 -32.87 5.21 -2.05
CA PRO A 632 -32.65 3.88 -2.64
C PRO A 632 -31.93 3.92 -4.00
N GLU A 633 -32.11 5.02 -4.76
CA GLU A 633 -31.53 5.21 -6.08
C GLU A 633 -30.19 5.97 -6.05
N TRP A 634 -29.84 6.63 -4.96
CA TRP A 634 -28.73 7.57 -4.89
C TRP A 634 -27.68 7.14 -3.87
N LEU A 635 -26.52 6.68 -4.37
CA LEU A 635 -25.35 6.32 -3.58
C LEU A 635 -24.32 7.45 -3.59
N ILE A 636 -23.59 7.60 -2.48
CA ILE A 636 -22.52 8.57 -2.33
C ILE A 636 -21.35 7.98 -1.55
N PHE A 637 -20.12 8.30 -1.99
CA PHE A 637 -18.86 8.06 -1.28
C PHE A 637 -17.98 9.29 -1.45
N THR A 638 -17.80 10.07 -0.39
CA THR A 638 -17.06 11.34 -0.46
C THR A 638 -16.23 11.54 0.78
N ASN A 639 -15.03 12.05 0.58
CA ASN A 639 -14.08 12.35 1.66
C ASN A 639 -13.41 13.69 1.42
N TYR A 640 -13.10 14.41 2.49
CA TYR A 640 -12.33 15.64 2.47
C TYR A 640 -11.35 15.66 3.64
N THR A 641 -10.13 16.14 3.39
CA THR A 641 -9.11 16.33 4.42
C THR A 641 -8.42 17.68 4.27
N TYR A 642 -8.31 18.40 5.38
CA TYR A 642 -7.46 19.57 5.54
C TYR A 642 -6.25 19.20 6.39
N LEU A 643 -5.02 19.52 5.92
CA LEU A 643 -3.76 19.23 6.59
C LEU A 643 -2.92 20.49 6.77
N LYS A 644 -2.42 20.70 7.97
CA LYS A 644 -1.44 21.73 8.32
C LYS A 644 -0.21 21.08 8.91
N SER A 645 0.77 20.78 8.05
CA SER A 645 2.03 20.17 8.46
C SER A 645 3.06 21.22 8.89
N LYS A 646 3.97 20.84 9.78
CA LYS A 646 5.04 21.71 10.27
C LYS A 646 6.23 20.88 10.76
N VAL A 647 7.44 21.23 10.31
CA VAL A 647 8.68 20.82 10.96
C VAL A 647 8.80 21.59 12.28
N LEU A 648 8.94 20.89 13.40
CA LEU A 648 9.18 21.49 14.70
C LEU A 648 10.66 21.65 14.96
N GLN A 649 11.45 20.59 14.68
CA GLN A 649 12.90 20.60 14.72
C GLN A 649 13.44 19.70 13.59
N GLY A 650 14.28 20.23 12.71
CA GLY A 650 14.86 19.52 11.56
C GLY A 650 16.39 19.43 11.62
N VAL A 651 17.01 19.93 12.69
CA VAL A 651 18.46 19.92 12.92
C VAL A 651 18.77 19.36 14.32
N SER A 652 20.01 18.93 14.54
CA SER A 652 20.46 18.46 15.86
C SER A 652 20.48 19.58 16.90
N ASN A 653 20.46 19.19 18.18
CA ASN A 653 20.63 20.13 19.29
C ASN A 653 21.99 20.85 19.25
N PHE A 654 23.03 20.16 18.72
CA PHE A 654 24.30 20.81 18.44
C PHE A 654 24.16 21.99 17.48
N CYS A 655 23.44 21.80 16.36
CA CYS A 655 23.22 22.86 15.38
C CYS A 655 22.36 24.01 15.92
N LEU A 656 21.41 23.74 16.82
CA LEU A 656 20.64 24.79 17.49
C LEU A 656 21.54 25.65 18.37
N ALA A 657 22.51 25.03 19.07
CA ALA A 657 23.48 25.71 19.92
C ALA A 657 24.60 26.39 19.10
N ASN A 658 24.94 25.88 17.92
CA ASN A 658 26.03 26.32 17.06
C ASN A 658 25.55 26.59 15.62
N PRO A 659 24.71 27.60 15.38
CA PRO A 659 24.05 27.79 14.07
C PRO A 659 25.00 28.11 12.92
N THR A 660 26.21 28.53 13.19
CA THR A 660 27.25 28.85 12.20
C THR A 660 28.19 27.68 11.92
N ALA A 661 28.06 26.56 12.62
CA ALA A 661 28.89 25.38 12.40
C ALA A 661 28.64 24.79 11.01
N ALA A 662 29.72 24.27 10.40
CA ALA A 662 29.65 23.72 9.05
C ALA A 662 28.61 22.60 8.92
N GLY A 663 27.75 22.68 7.89
CA GLY A 663 26.70 21.70 7.60
C GLY A 663 25.41 21.85 8.39
N CYS A 664 25.34 22.68 9.44
CA CYS A 664 24.19 22.78 10.34
C CYS A 664 22.92 23.27 9.65
N PHE A 665 22.99 24.25 8.79
CA PHE A 665 21.82 24.80 8.08
C PHE A 665 22.08 24.78 6.58
N ALA A 666 22.43 23.59 6.05
CA ALA A 666 22.60 23.40 4.61
C ALA A 666 21.26 23.68 3.86
N ALA A 667 21.35 24.00 2.57
CA ALA A 667 20.20 24.43 1.76
C ALA A 667 19.02 23.45 1.75
N ASN A 668 19.27 22.16 1.92
CA ASN A 668 18.24 21.11 1.95
C ASN A 668 17.84 20.66 3.37
N THR A 669 18.41 21.25 4.41
CA THR A 669 18.08 20.91 5.80
C THR A 669 16.66 21.38 6.12
N PRO A 670 15.78 20.52 6.64
CA PRO A 670 14.44 20.91 7.03
C PRO A 670 14.48 22.02 8.09
N LEU A 671 13.80 23.14 7.84
CA LEU A 671 13.79 24.27 8.77
C LEU A 671 12.55 24.26 9.65
N ALA A 672 12.73 24.57 10.93
CA ALA A 672 11.61 24.72 11.87
C ALA A 672 10.62 25.78 11.37
N GLY A 673 9.34 25.43 11.41
CA GLY A 673 8.26 26.27 10.90
C GLY A 673 7.83 25.94 9.46
N ASN A 674 8.71 25.35 8.64
CA ASN A 674 8.37 24.96 7.27
C ASN A 674 7.40 23.75 7.24
N PRO A 675 6.59 23.62 6.18
CA PRO A 675 5.73 22.46 5.99
C PRO A 675 6.52 21.17 5.69
N LEU A 676 5.91 20.02 5.90
CA LEU A 676 6.45 18.75 5.42
C LEU A 676 6.30 18.65 3.90
N ASN A 677 7.23 17.92 3.27
CA ASN A 677 7.20 17.67 1.83
C ASN A 677 6.01 16.78 1.47
N GLN A 678 5.44 17.00 0.28
CA GLN A 678 4.38 16.17 -0.31
C GLN A 678 3.10 16.09 0.55
N VAL A 679 2.81 17.11 1.34
CA VAL A 679 1.58 17.20 2.14
C VAL A 679 0.70 18.29 1.54
N PRO A 680 -0.39 17.94 0.83
CA PRO A 680 -1.34 18.91 0.31
C PRO A 680 -2.14 19.52 1.47
N LYS A 681 -2.40 20.82 1.38
CA LYS A 681 -3.19 21.52 2.40
C LYS A 681 -4.66 21.11 2.37
N HIS A 682 -5.21 20.88 1.19
CA HIS A 682 -6.58 20.45 0.95
C HIS A 682 -6.56 19.27 -0.01
N ALA A 683 -7.35 18.25 0.27
CA ALA A 683 -7.61 17.15 -0.64
C ALA A 683 -9.07 16.71 -0.49
N ALA A 684 -9.69 16.30 -1.60
CA ALA A 684 -11.08 15.87 -1.62
C ALA A 684 -11.32 14.78 -2.66
N SER A 685 -12.26 13.92 -2.41
CA SER A 685 -12.77 12.96 -3.38
C SER A 685 -14.28 12.88 -3.29
N LEU A 686 -14.91 12.69 -4.42
CA LEU A 686 -16.35 12.42 -4.54
C LEU A 686 -16.55 11.30 -5.54
N TRP A 687 -17.39 10.36 -5.21
CA TRP A 687 -18.03 9.46 -6.13
C TRP A 687 -19.52 9.34 -5.78
N THR A 688 -20.38 9.44 -6.77
CA THR A 688 -21.83 9.31 -6.58
C THR A 688 -22.46 8.64 -7.77
N THR A 689 -23.45 7.79 -7.53
CA THR A 689 -24.23 7.13 -8.57
C THR A 689 -25.72 7.35 -8.34
N TYR A 690 -26.46 7.46 -9.42
CA TYR A 690 -27.91 7.63 -9.40
C TYR A 690 -28.57 6.66 -10.38
N GLN A 691 -29.52 5.88 -9.87
CA GLN A 691 -30.31 4.94 -10.68
C GLN A 691 -31.49 5.70 -11.31
N LEU A 692 -31.47 5.82 -12.63
CA LEU A 692 -32.52 6.43 -13.43
C LEU A 692 -33.59 5.40 -13.83
N PRO A 693 -34.80 5.84 -14.22
CA PRO A 693 -35.78 4.95 -14.84
C PRO A 693 -35.22 4.18 -16.04
N ARG A 694 -35.84 3.06 -16.39
CA ARG A 694 -35.46 2.18 -17.52
C ARG A 694 -34.09 1.52 -17.35
N ASN A 695 -33.72 1.16 -16.11
CA ASN A 695 -32.50 0.41 -15.79
C ASN A 695 -31.19 1.17 -16.14
N LEU A 696 -31.24 2.48 -16.29
CA LEU A 696 -30.09 3.31 -16.56
C LEU A 696 -29.48 3.79 -15.24
N GLN A 697 -28.16 3.74 -15.12
CA GLN A 697 -27.40 4.28 -13.98
C GLN A 697 -26.40 5.32 -14.48
N VAL A 698 -26.29 6.42 -13.78
CA VAL A 698 -25.26 7.43 -14.03
C VAL A 698 -24.35 7.57 -12.82
N GLY A 699 -23.08 7.73 -13.07
CA GLY A 699 -22.07 7.96 -12.04
C GLY A 699 -21.23 9.18 -12.39
N TYR A 700 -20.83 9.91 -11.35
CA TYR A 700 -19.91 11.03 -11.47
C TYR A 700 -19.02 11.13 -10.24
N GLY A 701 -17.77 11.50 -10.46
CA GLY A 701 -16.85 11.73 -9.37
C GLY A 701 -15.70 12.65 -9.73
N PHE A 702 -14.95 13.05 -8.72
CA PHE A 702 -13.70 13.77 -8.89
C PHE A 702 -12.70 13.41 -7.78
N THR A 703 -11.43 13.62 -8.08
CA THR A 703 -10.33 13.65 -7.11
C THR A 703 -9.65 15.01 -7.21
N TYR A 704 -9.59 15.74 -6.10
CA TYR A 704 -8.85 17.00 -5.97
C TYR A 704 -7.67 16.81 -5.02
N GLN A 705 -6.49 17.22 -5.46
CA GLN A 705 -5.30 17.32 -4.64
C GLN A 705 -4.76 18.73 -4.70
N GLY A 706 -4.70 19.41 -3.57
CA GLY A 706 -4.15 20.76 -3.44
C GLY A 706 -2.64 20.79 -3.67
N GLY A 707 -2.12 21.97 -3.89
CA GLY A 707 -0.68 22.19 -4.05
C GLY A 707 0.09 21.71 -2.82
N MET A 708 1.27 21.11 -3.06
CA MET A 708 2.12 20.54 -2.03
C MET A 708 3.57 21.01 -2.18
N TYR A 709 4.26 21.16 -1.06
CA TYR A 709 5.66 21.54 -1.06
C TYR A 709 6.56 20.38 -1.49
N LEU A 710 7.56 20.68 -2.34
CA LEU A 710 8.56 19.75 -2.83
C LEU A 710 9.87 19.82 -2.03
N ASN A 711 10.05 20.84 -1.22
CA ASN A 711 11.18 21.02 -0.31
C ASN A 711 10.74 21.74 0.96
N ASN A 712 11.48 21.55 2.04
CA ASN A 712 11.23 22.16 3.35
C ASN A 712 12.50 22.78 3.98
N GLY A 713 13.55 22.96 3.18
CA GLY A 713 14.77 23.63 3.57
C GLY A 713 14.72 25.16 3.42
N ALA A 714 15.83 25.77 3.01
CA ALA A 714 15.93 27.20 2.78
C ALA A 714 15.01 27.67 1.63
N PRO A 715 14.39 28.86 1.73
CA PRO A 715 13.63 29.48 0.65
C PRO A 715 14.47 29.69 -0.63
N PRO A 716 13.84 29.69 -1.81
CA PRO A 716 12.40 29.63 -2.05
C PRO A 716 11.84 28.20 -1.90
N LEU A 717 10.69 28.10 -1.21
CA LEU A 717 9.95 26.85 -1.15
C LEU A 717 9.24 26.60 -2.49
N ARG A 718 9.41 25.40 -3.00
CA ARG A 718 8.85 24.99 -4.31
C ARG A 718 7.53 24.27 -4.08
N VAL A 719 6.52 24.60 -4.86
CA VAL A 719 5.16 24.06 -4.72
C VAL A 719 4.78 23.33 -6.01
N ALA A 720 4.44 22.07 -5.93
CA ALA A 720 3.74 21.35 -7.00
C ALA A 720 2.34 21.96 -7.17
N PRO A 721 1.85 22.14 -8.40
CA PRO A 721 0.51 22.67 -8.62
C PRO A 721 -0.57 21.71 -8.10
N ASP A 722 -1.71 22.27 -7.78
CA ASP A 722 -2.92 21.49 -7.51
C ASP A 722 -3.54 20.96 -8.81
N TYR A 723 -4.35 19.93 -8.66
CA TYR A 723 -5.14 19.40 -9.77
C TYR A 723 -6.50 18.85 -9.29
N ILE A 724 -7.44 18.85 -10.22
CA ILE A 724 -8.72 18.16 -10.09
C ILE A 724 -8.93 17.32 -11.35
N VAL A 725 -9.30 16.05 -11.15
CA VAL A 725 -9.57 15.09 -12.22
C VAL A 725 -10.96 14.52 -12.03
N HIS A 726 -11.75 14.55 -13.09
CA HIS A 726 -13.14 14.13 -13.08
C HIS A 726 -13.31 12.77 -13.75
N LYS A 727 -14.27 11.98 -13.26
CA LYS A 727 -14.66 10.68 -13.81
C LYS A 727 -16.17 10.66 -14.02
N ALA A 728 -16.62 9.90 -15.00
CA ALA A 728 -18.03 9.65 -15.24
C ALA A 728 -18.30 8.17 -15.55
N MET A 729 -19.51 7.72 -15.29
CA MET A 729 -19.97 6.37 -15.59
C MET A 729 -21.38 6.41 -16.16
N LEU A 730 -21.64 5.56 -17.14
CA LEU A 730 -22.96 5.25 -17.63
C LEU A 730 -23.16 3.72 -17.57
N GLY A 731 -24.09 3.28 -16.74
CA GLY A 731 -24.46 1.87 -16.57
C GLY A 731 -25.84 1.60 -17.18
N TYR A 732 -26.02 0.41 -17.74
CA TYR A 732 -27.31 -0.07 -18.21
C TYR A 732 -27.51 -1.53 -17.82
N LYS A 733 -28.56 -1.80 -17.02
CA LYS A 733 -28.96 -3.16 -16.62
C LYS A 733 -29.81 -3.77 -17.76
N ILE A 734 -29.21 -4.70 -18.51
CA ILE A 734 -29.88 -5.38 -19.63
C ILE A 734 -30.98 -6.31 -19.09
N ASN A 735 -30.68 -7.07 -18.05
CA ASN A 735 -31.59 -7.94 -17.31
C ASN A 735 -31.00 -8.18 -15.90
N GLU A 736 -31.61 -9.08 -15.12
CA GLU A 736 -31.15 -9.38 -13.73
C GLU A 736 -29.73 -9.96 -13.67
N GLN A 737 -29.26 -10.57 -14.74
CA GLN A 737 -27.96 -11.24 -14.80
C GLN A 737 -26.88 -10.40 -15.50
N ALA A 738 -27.26 -9.51 -16.43
CA ALA A 738 -26.34 -8.80 -17.30
C ALA A 738 -26.46 -7.29 -17.17
N ASN A 739 -25.33 -6.62 -17.01
CA ASN A 739 -25.22 -5.18 -17.11
C ASN A 739 -24.01 -4.76 -17.95
N VAL A 740 -24.09 -3.61 -18.55
CA VAL A 740 -22.98 -2.97 -19.25
C VAL A 740 -22.67 -1.64 -18.59
N GLN A 741 -21.40 -1.27 -18.60
CA GLN A 741 -20.91 -0.06 -17.97
C GLN A 741 -19.89 0.61 -18.89
N LEU A 742 -20.01 1.90 -19.10
CA LEU A 742 -19.03 2.76 -19.74
C LEU A 742 -18.43 3.69 -18.69
N ASN A 743 -17.15 3.57 -18.44
CA ASN A 743 -16.40 4.49 -17.59
C ASN A 743 -15.58 5.44 -18.47
N VAL A 744 -15.59 6.71 -18.07
CA VAL A 744 -14.76 7.76 -18.67
C VAL A 744 -13.85 8.30 -17.56
N ASN A 745 -12.58 7.97 -17.63
CA ASN A 745 -11.56 8.49 -16.71
C ASN A 745 -10.98 9.78 -17.27
N ASN A 746 -10.59 10.70 -16.39
CA ASN A 746 -10.10 12.03 -16.75
C ASN A 746 -11.01 12.71 -17.80
N LEU A 747 -12.28 12.87 -17.46
CA LEU A 747 -13.37 13.31 -18.35
C LEU A 747 -13.02 14.55 -19.18
N PHE A 748 -12.30 15.51 -18.61
CA PHE A 748 -11.94 16.79 -19.25
C PHE A 748 -10.53 16.79 -19.85
N ASP A 749 -9.87 15.63 -19.92
CA ASP A 749 -8.52 15.46 -20.45
C ASP A 749 -7.50 16.41 -19.81
N LYS A 750 -7.56 16.51 -18.49
CA LYS A 750 -6.67 17.38 -17.71
C LYS A 750 -5.27 16.81 -17.71
N GLU A 751 -4.30 17.58 -18.16
CA GLU A 751 -2.88 17.28 -17.92
C GLU A 751 -2.52 17.60 -16.47
N TYR A 752 -1.95 16.61 -15.76
CA TYR A 752 -1.55 16.74 -14.36
C TYR A 752 -0.40 15.78 -14.03
N TYR A 753 0.23 16.00 -12.87
CA TYR A 753 1.40 15.23 -12.45
C TYR A 753 1.16 14.60 -11.07
N THR A 754 1.26 13.28 -11.01
CA THR A 754 0.90 12.51 -9.81
C THR A 754 2.06 12.31 -8.85
N ARG A 755 3.29 12.25 -9.37
CA ARG A 755 4.51 12.03 -8.61
C ARG A 755 5.60 12.95 -9.15
N ILE A 756 6.05 13.87 -8.32
CA ILE A 756 7.04 14.88 -8.72
C ILE A 756 8.30 14.68 -7.88
N ARG A 757 9.41 14.36 -8.55
CA ARG A 757 10.74 14.45 -7.96
C ARG A 757 11.22 15.88 -8.08
N ASN A 758 11.62 16.47 -6.98
CA ASN A 758 12.14 17.83 -6.98
C ASN A 758 13.34 17.98 -7.93
N ASN A 759 13.20 18.77 -9.00
CA ASN A 759 14.22 18.98 -10.05
C ASN A 759 14.75 17.68 -10.67
N GLY A 760 13.97 17.05 -11.49
CA GLY A 760 14.34 15.81 -12.18
C GLY A 760 13.28 15.41 -13.17
N TRP A 761 12.27 14.70 -12.70
CA TRP A 761 11.17 14.24 -13.53
C TRP A 761 9.85 14.20 -12.72
N ALA A 762 8.76 14.12 -13.46
CA ALA A 762 7.44 13.89 -12.89
C ALA A 762 6.67 12.86 -13.70
N THR A 763 5.94 11.98 -13.01
CA THR A 763 5.00 11.07 -13.66
C THR A 763 3.76 11.83 -14.07
N VAL A 764 3.46 11.79 -15.36
CA VAL A 764 2.24 12.34 -15.92
C VAL A 764 1.05 11.50 -15.44
N GLY A 765 -0.04 12.14 -15.10
CA GLY A 765 -1.30 11.45 -14.81
C GLY A 765 -1.96 10.96 -16.10
N ASP A 766 -2.75 9.91 -16.00
CA ASP A 766 -3.39 9.29 -17.15
C ASP A 766 -4.26 10.29 -17.94
N ALA A 767 -4.14 10.31 -19.25
CA ALA A 767 -5.01 11.07 -20.16
C ALA A 767 -6.44 10.50 -20.13
N ARG A 768 -7.35 11.15 -20.84
CA ARG A 768 -8.74 10.70 -20.93
C ARG A 768 -8.81 9.31 -21.57
N SER A 769 -9.47 8.38 -20.89
CA SER A 769 -9.69 7.02 -21.39
C SER A 769 -11.16 6.62 -21.25
N PHE A 770 -11.58 5.72 -22.13
CA PHE A 770 -12.92 5.14 -22.17
C PHE A 770 -12.81 3.65 -22.00
N VAL A 771 -13.56 3.09 -21.03
CA VAL A 771 -13.61 1.65 -20.81
C VAL A 771 -15.05 1.18 -20.79
N PHE A 772 -15.37 0.26 -21.68
CA PHE A 772 -16.64 -0.43 -21.73
C PHE A 772 -16.50 -1.81 -21.10
N THR A 773 -17.38 -2.13 -20.14
CA THR A 773 -17.35 -3.39 -19.39
C THR A 773 -18.71 -4.06 -19.49
N LEU A 774 -18.73 -5.34 -19.80
CA LEU A 774 -19.88 -6.25 -19.68
C LEU A 774 -19.70 -7.07 -18.40
N ASN A 775 -20.67 -7.03 -17.53
CA ASN A 775 -20.75 -7.87 -16.34
C ASN A 775 -21.90 -8.85 -16.46
N TYR A 776 -21.67 -10.10 -16.09
CA TYR A 776 -22.67 -11.17 -16.11
C TYR A 776 -22.59 -11.99 -14.82
N THR A 777 -23.74 -12.20 -14.18
CA THR A 777 -23.86 -12.98 -12.93
C THR A 777 -24.80 -14.17 -13.15
N PHE A 778 -24.32 -15.37 -12.80
CA PHE A 778 -25.12 -16.61 -12.83
C PHE A 778 -25.70 -16.90 -11.45
#